data_9c47518a9feb4809768e1e7bdaabeb4a
#
_entry.id   9c47518a9feb4809768e1e7bdaabeb4a
#
_cell.length_a   1.000
_cell.length_b   1.000
_cell.length_c   1.000
_cell.angle_alpha   90.00
_cell.angle_beta   90.00
_cell.angle_gamma   90.00
#
_symmetry.space_group_name_H-M   'P 1'
#
loop_
_entity.id
_entity.type
_entity.pdbx_description
1 polymer ?
#
loop_
_entity_poly.entity_id
_entity_poly.type
_entity_poly.pdbx_seq_one_letter_code
_entity_poly.pdbx_strand_id
1 'polypeptide(L)'
;QNAAGANEPYKIDFSSQIKFNACIRDMNVANPTPKTKEDNLCVFIKGAPDRIWTRCTTILVEGQPMPLTKDVLQELEEANDKFGNKGERVLGFSRLHLDPVVGNGYFTKSKIYDVKEWSKFNTLDEIPANGEFPGYFPMQGLEFVGLCALNDPPRKGVDLSVLKCRAAGIKVIMVTGDQKNTGAAIAAKVNIISDVEREYNFLKRANLDWTEEELMAQSNAIVVHGDELAAVNFKEEGYDDAEIEKGRKVLDWISIKEVVFARTTPSQKLLIVDACQRKGHVVAVTGDGVNDSPAIKKADIGVAMGCGSEVAQNAGDMILLDDDFTSIVNGVEEGRLIFDNLKKSIAYTLSSNIPEISPFLFFIIFQVPLPLSTVLILCIDLGTDMVPAISFAYENPELDIMERYPRNSKRDHLVNSKLISFAYLQIGIVQASAGFFTYFYILNDYGIRPGTTFALALEPGFIPRPQDRYDPYQSNPVPCYALDEATGEYLTNEFGEHIPIEGAMSKYGNCNYNNEAFETVLNWNGNKHNAVDMRLFYTDRQPESWSICRWTTGVNGLDFYNQSYVNGTQICYTTEALRFAQAGYLVSIVCVQWSDLMICKTRALSISQQGMVNNNANFALFFETALVAMLCYIPQLGIPLGTRQIAFPHFAVPSFSFFAVIMAYYELRKIFLRRGIRKSKRGRASYVGWVVRNTYY
;
A
#
# COMPACT_ATOMS: atom_id res chain seq x y z
N GLN A 1 -50.36 -22.72 5.32
CA GLN A 1 -49.21 -23.57 4.88
C GLN A 1 -49.63 -24.26 3.60
N ASN A 2 -49.43 -23.65 2.44
CA ASN A 2 -49.65 -24.30 1.16
C ASN A 2 -48.31 -24.71 0.56
N ALA A 3 -48.31 -25.93 0.04
CA ALA A 3 -47.19 -26.60 -0.57
C ALA A 3 -46.46 -25.73 -1.60
N ALA A 4 -45.16 -25.87 -1.61
CA ALA A 4 -44.24 -25.21 -2.53
C ALA A 4 -44.68 -25.36 -4.02
N GLY A 5 -44.68 -24.24 -4.77
CA GLY A 5 -44.46 -24.28 -6.20
C GLY A 5 -45.60 -23.86 -7.12
N ALA A 6 -46.77 -23.41 -6.62
CA ALA A 6 -47.77 -22.79 -7.48
C ALA A 6 -47.63 -21.25 -7.44
N ASN A 7 -47.35 -20.61 -8.59
CA ASN A 7 -47.57 -19.17 -8.76
C ASN A 7 -48.95 -18.82 -8.25
N GLU A 8 -49.04 -18.13 -7.11
CA GLU A 8 -50.31 -17.66 -6.56
C GLU A 8 -50.87 -16.63 -7.57
N PRO A 9 -51.99 -16.89 -8.27
CA PRO A 9 -52.48 -16.02 -9.34
C PRO A 9 -52.98 -14.66 -8.86
N TYR A 10 -52.95 -14.43 -7.55
CA TYR A 10 -53.49 -13.24 -6.87
C TYR A 10 -52.45 -12.47 -6.07
N LYS A 11 -51.20 -12.44 -6.52
CA LYS A 11 -50.11 -11.77 -5.83
C LYS A 11 -49.33 -10.88 -6.78
N ILE A 12 -49.08 -9.64 -6.36
CA ILE A 12 -48.10 -8.73 -6.95
C ILE A 12 -46.88 -8.76 -6.01
N ASP A 13 -45.75 -9.25 -6.51
CA ASP A 13 -44.52 -9.28 -5.74
C ASP A 13 -43.92 -7.89 -5.62
N PHE A 14 -43.15 -7.69 -4.52
CA PHE A 14 -42.41 -6.46 -4.31
C PHE A 14 -41.38 -6.23 -5.42
N SER A 15 -41.34 -5.02 -5.93
CA SER A 15 -40.23 -4.58 -6.78
C SER A 15 -39.71 -3.21 -6.32
N SER A 16 -38.49 -2.92 -6.63
CA SER A 16 -37.85 -1.64 -6.30
C SER A 16 -38.50 -0.45 -7.02
N GLN A 17 -39.26 -0.67 -8.09
CA GLN A 17 -39.97 0.35 -8.85
C GLN A 17 -41.29 0.73 -8.19
N ILE A 18 -42.12 -0.27 -7.83
CA ILE A 18 -43.45 -0.04 -7.24
C ILE A 18 -43.39 0.16 -5.73
N LYS A 19 -42.43 -0.43 -5.05
CA LYS A 19 -42.17 -0.34 -3.58
C LYS A 19 -43.28 -0.81 -2.66
N PHE A 20 -44.14 -1.68 -3.13
CA PHE A 20 -45.16 -2.37 -2.35
C PHE A 20 -45.34 -3.81 -2.84
N ASN A 21 -46.05 -4.60 -2.04
CA ASN A 21 -46.50 -5.95 -2.33
C ASN A 21 -48.03 -5.97 -2.11
N ALA A 22 -48.76 -6.65 -2.97
CA ALA A 22 -50.22 -6.79 -2.85
C ALA A 22 -50.61 -8.26 -3.01
N CYS A 23 -51.64 -8.67 -2.31
CA CYS A 23 -52.21 -10.00 -2.48
C CYS A 23 -53.72 -10.01 -2.18
N ILE A 24 -54.46 -10.89 -2.85
CA ILE A 24 -55.87 -11.16 -2.53
C ILE A 24 -55.93 -12.41 -1.67
N ARG A 25 -56.68 -12.33 -0.56
CA ARG A 25 -56.88 -13.43 0.38
C ARG A 25 -58.34 -13.63 0.68
N ASP A 26 -58.75 -14.89 0.93
CA ASP A 26 -60.10 -15.23 1.36
C ASP A 26 -60.12 -15.18 2.90
N MET A 27 -60.93 -14.30 3.46
CA MET A 27 -61.08 -14.08 4.87
C MET A 27 -61.88 -15.18 5.59
N ASN A 28 -62.65 -16.01 4.87
CA ASN A 28 -63.43 -17.10 5.44
C ASN A 28 -62.54 -18.22 5.97
N VAL A 29 -61.31 -18.36 5.50
CA VAL A 29 -60.34 -19.37 5.99
C VAL A 29 -59.81 -19.02 7.37
N ALA A 30 -59.75 -17.73 7.70
CA ALA A 30 -59.22 -17.26 9.02
C ALA A 30 -60.28 -17.28 10.12
N ASN A 31 -61.58 -17.33 9.79
CA ASN A 31 -62.66 -17.30 10.75
C ASN A 31 -63.82 -18.24 10.32
N PRO A 32 -63.75 -19.55 10.63
CA PRO A 32 -64.70 -20.55 10.16
C PRO A 32 -66.06 -20.51 10.87
N THR A 33 -66.65 -19.33 11.04
CA THR A 33 -68.07 -19.27 11.44
C THR A 33 -68.93 -19.40 10.19
N PRO A 34 -69.80 -20.41 10.11
CA PRO A 34 -70.57 -20.68 8.92
C PRO A 34 -71.77 -19.72 8.83
N LYS A 35 -71.52 -18.51 8.36
CA LYS A 35 -72.56 -17.59 7.94
C LYS A 35 -72.22 -17.08 6.56
N THR A 36 -72.93 -17.63 5.58
CA THR A 36 -72.90 -17.31 4.17
C THR A 36 -71.82 -17.99 3.36
N LYS A 37 -72.25 -18.68 2.28
CA LYS A 37 -71.41 -19.31 1.24
C LYS A 37 -70.81 -18.29 0.26
N GLU A 38 -70.68 -17.02 0.66
CA GLU A 38 -70.20 -15.96 -0.18
C GLU A 38 -68.68 -15.81 -0.06
N ASP A 39 -67.98 -15.66 -1.15
CA ASP A 39 -66.51 -15.40 -1.21
C ASP A 39 -66.22 -14.07 -0.53
N ASN A 40 -65.57 -14.12 0.65
CA ASN A 40 -65.14 -12.95 1.39
C ASN A 40 -63.69 -12.64 1.00
N LEU A 41 -63.48 -12.05 -0.17
CA LEU A 41 -62.14 -11.71 -0.70
C LEU A 41 -61.69 -10.34 -0.17
N CYS A 42 -60.46 -10.24 0.19
CA CYS A 42 -59.84 -8.98 0.61
C CYS A 42 -58.46 -8.82 -0.03
N VAL A 43 -58.23 -7.63 -0.60
CA VAL A 43 -56.93 -7.20 -1.07
C VAL A 43 -56.14 -6.67 0.13
N PHE A 44 -54.91 -7.12 0.31
CA PHE A 44 -53.97 -6.60 1.28
C PHE A 44 -52.77 -6.02 0.58
N ILE A 45 -52.38 -4.82 0.97
CA ILE A 45 -51.21 -4.13 0.43
C ILE A 45 -50.31 -3.75 1.60
N LYS A 46 -49.03 -4.00 1.42
CA LYS A 46 -47.95 -3.54 2.36
C LYS A 46 -46.79 -2.98 1.57
N GLY A 47 -46.19 -1.90 2.06
CA GLY A 47 -45.04 -1.29 1.41
C GLY A 47 -44.72 0.10 1.91
N ALA A 48 -44.07 0.90 1.09
CA ALA A 48 -43.73 2.27 1.41
C ALA A 48 -45.01 3.12 1.65
N PRO A 49 -45.14 3.80 2.81
CA PRO A 49 -46.34 4.53 3.17
C PRO A 49 -46.75 5.56 2.12
N ASP A 50 -45.80 6.33 1.58
CA ASP A 50 -46.00 7.33 0.54
C ASP A 50 -46.62 6.77 -0.75
N ARG A 51 -46.43 5.49 -1.03
CA ARG A 51 -46.99 4.82 -2.21
C ARG A 51 -48.34 4.18 -1.92
N ILE A 52 -48.71 4.01 -0.67
CA ILE A 52 -49.94 3.34 -0.25
C ILE A 52 -51.05 4.36 0.01
N TRP A 53 -50.84 5.40 0.82
CA TRP A 53 -51.89 6.35 1.18
C TRP A 53 -52.43 7.17 -0.01
N THR A 54 -51.64 7.36 -1.07
CA THR A 54 -52.12 7.95 -2.34
C THR A 54 -53.19 7.11 -3.04
N ARG A 55 -53.39 5.85 -2.62
CA ARG A 55 -54.38 4.89 -3.14
C ARG A 55 -55.52 4.66 -2.18
N CYS A 56 -55.47 5.26 -0.99
CA CYS A 56 -56.45 5.10 0.06
C CYS A 56 -57.47 6.25 0.02
N THR A 57 -58.71 5.91 0.25
CA THR A 57 -59.82 6.87 0.41
C THR A 57 -60.27 6.97 1.87
N THR A 58 -60.05 5.91 2.64
CA THR A 58 -60.49 5.82 4.03
C THR A 58 -59.29 5.35 4.93
N ILE A 59 -59.42 5.62 6.21
CA ILE A 59 -58.52 5.16 7.26
C ILE A 59 -59.33 4.43 8.34
N LEU A 60 -58.77 3.37 8.88
CA LEU A 60 -59.36 2.61 9.98
C LEU A 60 -58.96 3.23 11.33
N VAL A 61 -59.93 3.85 12.02
CA VAL A 61 -59.77 4.41 13.38
C VAL A 61 -60.69 3.67 14.33
N GLU A 62 -60.09 3.06 15.37
CA GLU A 62 -60.82 2.25 16.37
C GLU A 62 -61.73 1.18 15.76
N GLY A 63 -61.36 0.61 14.62
CA GLY A 63 -62.12 -0.40 13.89
C GLY A 63 -63.23 0.12 12.99
N GLN A 64 -63.41 1.44 12.86
CA GLN A 64 -64.37 2.07 12.00
C GLN A 64 -63.68 2.79 10.81
N PRO A 65 -64.17 2.64 9.58
CA PRO A 65 -63.62 3.35 8.42
C PRO A 65 -64.06 4.83 8.49
N MET A 66 -63.05 5.73 8.44
CA MET A 66 -63.23 7.17 8.38
C MET A 66 -62.66 7.71 7.06
N PRO A 67 -63.21 8.81 6.50
CA PRO A 67 -62.59 9.43 5.30
C PRO A 67 -61.17 9.88 5.57
N LEU A 68 -60.26 9.59 4.64
CA LEU A 68 -58.89 10.07 4.70
C LEU A 68 -58.83 11.53 4.23
N THR A 69 -58.98 12.48 5.18
CA THR A 69 -58.91 13.92 4.92
C THR A 69 -57.47 14.38 4.81
N LYS A 70 -57.26 15.60 4.28
CA LYS A 70 -55.91 16.18 4.18
C LYS A 70 -55.26 16.36 5.53
N ASP A 71 -56.00 16.69 6.56
CA ASP A 71 -55.48 16.87 7.93
C ASP A 71 -55.00 15.56 8.52
N VAL A 72 -55.79 14.48 8.35
CA VAL A 72 -55.39 13.13 8.77
C VAL A 72 -54.16 12.62 8.01
N LEU A 73 -54.09 12.96 6.71
CA LEU A 73 -52.92 12.59 5.89
C LEU A 73 -51.67 13.31 6.40
N GLN A 74 -51.78 14.57 6.78
CA GLN A 74 -50.67 15.33 7.37
C GLN A 74 -50.19 14.72 8.71
N GLU A 75 -51.13 14.30 9.58
CA GLU A 75 -50.76 13.59 10.83
C GLU A 75 -50.05 12.26 10.55
N LEU A 76 -50.45 11.53 9.52
CA LEU A 76 -49.78 10.30 9.10
C LEU A 76 -48.33 10.57 8.57
N GLU A 77 -48.17 11.65 7.79
CA GLU A 77 -46.88 12.09 7.29
C GLU A 77 -45.97 12.50 8.44
N GLU A 78 -46.47 13.27 9.42
CA GLU A 78 -45.73 13.65 10.62
C GLU A 78 -45.36 12.44 11.46
N ALA A 79 -46.24 11.45 11.63
CA ALA A 79 -45.96 10.20 12.32
C ALA A 79 -44.88 9.38 11.59
N ASN A 80 -45.00 9.26 10.26
CA ASN A 80 -43.98 8.60 9.44
C ASN A 80 -42.62 9.27 9.55
N ASP A 81 -42.58 10.60 9.50
CA ASP A 81 -41.36 11.37 9.67
C ASP A 81 -40.76 11.22 11.08
N LYS A 82 -41.60 11.17 12.12
CA LYS A 82 -41.16 10.94 13.49
C LYS A 82 -40.49 9.58 13.68
N PHE A 83 -41.02 8.51 13.07
CA PHE A 83 -40.39 7.20 13.06
C PHE A 83 -39.12 7.19 12.19
N GLY A 84 -39.19 7.81 11.00
CA GLY A 84 -38.03 7.94 10.11
C GLY A 84 -36.85 8.66 10.76
N ASN A 85 -37.12 9.75 11.48
CA ASN A 85 -36.09 10.50 12.22
C ASN A 85 -35.43 9.72 13.35
N LYS A 86 -36.07 8.64 13.84
CA LYS A 86 -35.47 7.68 14.76
C LYS A 86 -34.60 6.62 14.04
N GLY A 87 -34.60 6.62 12.71
CA GLY A 87 -33.92 5.63 11.88
C GLY A 87 -34.70 4.33 11.73
N GLU A 88 -36.01 4.38 11.94
CA GLU A 88 -36.87 3.21 11.80
C GLU A 88 -37.42 3.12 10.38
N ARG A 89 -37.48 1.91 9.83
CA ARG A 89 -38.09 1.64 8.52
C ARG A 89 -39.60 1.51 8.69
N VAL A 90 -40.37 2.38 8.08
CA VAL A 90 -41.80 2.41 8.20
C VAL A 90 -42.47 1.70 7.03
N LEU A 91 -43.39 0.79 7.31
CA LEU A 91 -44.26 0.12 6.37
C LEU A 91 -45.70 0.57 6.59
N GLY A 92 -46.37 0.94 5.52
CA GLY A 92 -47.81 1.16 5.52
C GLY A 92 -48.58 -0.13 5.16
N PHE A 93 -49.73 -0.28 5.75
CA PHE A 93 -50.68 -1.38 5.47
C PHE A 93 -52.03 -0.85 5.07
N SER A 94 -52.60 -1.44 4.03
CA SER A 94 -53.95 -1.12 3.57
C SER A 94 -54.71 -2.37 3.14
N ARG A 95 -56.01 -2.29 3.15
CA ARG A 95 -56.88 -3.36 2.71
C ARG A 95 -58.03 -2.81 1.83
N LEU A 96 -58.64 -3.70 1.06
CA LEU A 96 -59.87 -3.44 0.31
C LEU A 96 -60.73 -4.69 0.31
N HIS A 97 -61.92 -4.60 0.89
CA HIS A 97 -62.90 -5.69 0.81
C HIS A 97 -63.54 -5.70 -0.60
N LEU A 98 -63.47 -6.86 -1.22
CA LEU A 98 -64.07 -7.10 -2.54
C LEU A 98 -65.43 -7.73 -2.32
N ASP A 99 -66.44 -6.88 -2.09
CA ASP A 99 -67.83 -7.36 -1.84
C ASP A 99 -68.42 -8.02 -3.09
N PRO A 100 -68.85 -9.29 -3.04
CA PRO A 100 -69.44 -9.97 -4.18
C PRO A 100 -70.80 -9.39 -4.57
N VAL A 101 -71.43 -8.64 -3.68
CA VAL A 101 -72.74 -8.00 -3.95
C VAL A 101 -72.57 -6.69 -4.68
N VAL A 102 -71.55 -5.93 -4.41
CA VAL A 102 -71.20 -4.72 -5.09
C VAL A 102 -70.56 -5.10 -6.45
N GLY A 103 -71.20 -4.77 -7.53
CA GLY A 103 -70.72 -5.12 -8.86
C GLY A 103 -71.24 -6.46 -9.42
N ASN A 104 -72.42 -6.88 -9.03
CA ASN A 104 -73.14 -8.07 -9.56
C ASN A 104 -72.33 -9.38 -9.57
N GLY A 105 -71.68 -9.70 -8.45
CA GLY A 105 -70.83 -10.89 -8.33
C GLY A 105 -69.49 -10.82 -9.04
N TYR A 106 -68.99 -9.65 -9.22
CA TYR A 106 -67.78 -9.35 -9.96
C TYR A 106 -66.52 -9.96 -9.33
N PHE A 107 -66.44 -9.89 -8.00
CA PHE A 107 -65.29 -10.41 -7.27
C PHE A 107 -65.59 -11.77 -6.64
N THR A 108 -65.18 -12.84 -7.30
CA THR A 108 -65.38 -14.23 -6.85
C THR A 108 -64.08 -15.03 -6.97
N LYS A 109 -64.00 -16.14 -6.25
CA LYS A 109 -62.79 -17.05 -6.32
C LYS A 109 -62.62 -17.68 -7.69
N SER A 110 -63.67 -17.79 -8.46
CA SER A 110 -63.62 -18.37 -9.81
C SER A 110 -63.05 -17.45 -10.88
N LYS A 111 -62.95 -16.15 -10.60
CA LYS A 111 -62.44 -15.16 -11.54
C LYS A 111 -60.93 -14.98 -11.38
N ILE A 112 -60.22 -14.91 -12.49
CA ILE A 112 -58.77 -14.70 -12.55
C ILE A 112 -58.49 -13.21 -12.72
N TYR A 113 -57.71 -12.62 -11.80
CA TYR A 113 -57.29 -11.22 -11.86
C TYR A 113 -55.99 -11.09 -12.65
N ASP A 114 -55.90 -10.14 -13.56
CA ASP A 114 -54.70 -9.85 -14.31
C ASP A 114 -53.75 -8.98 -13.47
N VAL A 115 -52.77 -9.63 -12.91
CA VAL A 115 -51.74 -9.01 -12.06
C VAL A 115 -50.82 -8.10 -12.87
N LYS A 116 -50.70 -8.33 -14.19
CA LYS A 116 -49.81 -7.54 -15.04
C LYS A 116 -50.40 -6.18 -15.41
N GLU A 117 -51.73 -6.10 -15.42
CA GLU A 117 -52.47 -4.88 -15.81
C GLU A 117 -53.09 -4.14 -14.61
N TRP A 118 -52.57 -4.38 -13.39
CA TRP A 118 -53.08 -3.78 -12.14
C TRP A 118 -53.20 -2.24 -12.16
N SER A 119 -52.42 -1.55 -12.98
CA SER A 119 -52.47 -0.09 -13.11
C SER A 119 -53.67 0.43 -13.94
N LYS A 120 -54.36 -0.41 -14.66
CA LYS A 120 -55.52 -0.03 -15.50
C LYS A 120 -56.83 0.02 -14.71
N PHE A 121 -56.89 -0.63 -13.54
CA PHE A 121 -58.05 -0.64 -12.68
C PHE A 121 -57.86 0.32 -11.50
N ASN A 122 -58.56 1.47 -11.53
CA ASN A 122 -58.29 2.53 -10.57
C ASN A 122 -59.24 2.52 -9.35
N THR A 123 -60.52 2.41 -9.55
CA THR A 123 -61.55 2.45 -8.48
C THR A 123 -62.63 1.39 -8.66
N LEU A 124 -63.38 1.07 -7.58
CA LEU A 124 -64.54 0.20 -7.66
C LEU A 124 -65.65 0.78 -8.53
N ASP A 125 -65.70 2.11 -8.65
CA ASP A 125 -66.69 2.82 -9.45
C ASP A 125 -66.47 2.69 -10.97
N GLU A 126 -65.27 2.26 -11.38
CA GLU A 126 -64.92 2.02 -12.77
C GLU A 126 -65.34 0.64 -13.29
N ILE A 127 -66.05 -0.14 -12.46
CA ILE A 127 -66.59 -1.43 -12.88
C ILE A 127 -67.61 -1.21 -13.99
N PRO A 128 -67.49 -1.86 -15.17
CA PRO A 128 -68.40 -1.68 -16.27
C PRO A 128 -69.84 -2.07 -15.88
N ALA A 129 -70.78 -1.21 -16.21
CA ALA A 129 -72.21 -1.43 -15.91
C ALA A 129 -72.81 -2.66 -16.63
N ASN A 130 -72.14 -3.19 -17.64
CA ASN A 130 -72.55 -4.39 -18.41
C ASN A 130 -72.20 -5.72 -17.63
N GLY A 131 -71.59 -5.64 -16.47
CA GLY A 131 -71.22 -6.82 -15.68
C GLY A 131 -70.05 -7.64 -16.24
N GLU A 132 -69.39 -7.16 -17.28
CA GLU A 132 -68.18 -7.83 -17.77
C GLU A 132 -67.00 -7.62 -16.83
N PHE A 133 -66.30 -8.68 -16.45
CA PHE A 133 -65.12 -8.61 -15.59
C PHE A 133 -63.90 -8.06 -16.37
N PRO A 134 -63.33 -6.91 -15.98
CA PRO A 134 -62.21 -6.34 -16.70
C PRO A 134 -60.90 -7.12 -16.50
N GLY A 135 -60.86 -8.04 -15.55
CA GLY A 135 -59.66 -8.84 -15.25
C GLY A 135 -58.55 -8.11 -14.50
N TYR A 136 -58.75 -6.83 -14.17
CA TYR A 136 -57.72 -6.01 -13.55
C TYR A 136 -57.65 -6.18 -12.04
N PHE A 137 -56.46 -5.96 -11.47
CA PHE A 137 -56.23 -6.06 -10.04
C PHE A 137 -56.61 -4.72 -9.36
N PRO A 138 -57.55 -4.71 -8.38
CA PRO A 138 -58.03 -3.46 -7.79
C PRO A 138 -57.01 -2.86 -6.82
N MET A 139 -56.52 -1.67 -7.07
CA MET A 139 -55.47 -1.00 -6.38
C MET A 139 -55.77 0.42 -5.90
N GLN A 140 -57.01 0.87 -6.04
CA GLN A 140 -57.52 2.19 -5.62
C GLN A 140 -58.71 2.04 -4.69
N GLY A 141 -59.05 3.11 -3.95
CA GLY A 141 -60.16 3.07 -3.01
C GLY A 141 -59.88 2.26 -1.77
N LEU A 142 -58.61 2.12 -1.38
CA LEU A 142 -58.17 1.30 -0.27
C LEU A 142 -58.50 1.96 1.06
N GLU A 143 -58.65 1.13 2.08
CA GLU A 143 -58.69 1.52 3.49
C GLU A 143 -57.35 1.41 4.12
N PHE A 144 -56.81 2.52 4.61
CA PHE A 144 -55.50 2.53 5.32
C PHE A 144 -55.66 1.96 6.70
N VAL A 145 -54.86 0.91 7.05
CA VAL A 145 -54.92 0.20 8.31
C VAL A 145 -54.01 0.79 9.34
N GLY A 146 -52.81 1.21 8.93
CA GLY A 146 -51.84 1.79 9.86
C GLY A 146 -50.39 1.69 9.38
N LEU A 147 -49.51 2.22 10.23
CA LEU A 147 -48.06 2.17 10.08
C LEU A 147 -47.48 1.13 11.04
N CYS A 148 -46.40 0.47 10.57
CA CYS A 148 -45.58 -0.39 11.38
C CYS A 148 -44.13 0.03 11.24
N ALA A 149 -43.49 0.46 12.31
CA ALA A 149 -42.11 0.85 12.33
C ALA A 149 -41.22 -0.35 12.70
N LEU A 150 -40.20 -0.59 11.92
CA LEU A 150 -39.20 -1.64 12.12
C LEU A 150 -37.87 -0.99 12.50
N ASN A 151 -37.34 -1.37 13.62
CA ASN A 151 -36.02 -0.92 14.07
C ASN A 151 -34.97 -1.96 13.70
N ASP A 152 -34.07 -1.60 12.80
CA ASP A 152 -32.93 -2.40 12.39
C ASP A 152 -31.64 -1.58 12.71
N PRO A 153 -31.08 -1.74 13.91
CA PRO A 153 -29.95 -0.93 14.32
C PRO A 153 -28.68 -1.31 13.54
N PRO A 154 -27.77 -0.36 13.31
CA PRO A 154 -26.47 -0.66 12.74
C PRO A 154 -25.70 -1.70 13.55
N ARG A 155 -24.88 -2.52 12.91
CA ARG A 155 -24.02 -3.48 13.59
C ARG A 155 -23.04 -2.75 14.53
N LYS A 156 -22.65 -3.42 15.61
CA LYS A 156 -21.70 -2.85 16.59
C LYS A 156 -20.35 -2.59 15.94
N GLY A 157 -19.74 -1.45 16.27
CA GLY A 157 -18.40 -1.10 15.77
C GLY A 157 -18.37 -0.38 14.43
N VAL A 158 -19.47 -0.33 13.68
CA VAL A 158 -19.53 0.41 12.40
C VAL A 158 -19.31 1.91 12.60
N ASP A 159 -19.86 2.47 13.65
CA ASP A 159 -19.69 3.87 14.05
C ASP A 159 -18.22 4.26 14.28
N LEU A 160 -17.46 3.42 14.98
CA LEU A 160 -16.02 3.59 15.20
C LEU A 160 -15.23 3.40 13.90
N SER A 161 -15.63 2.46 13.07
CA SER A 161 -14.98 2.17 11.78
C SER A 161 -15.12 3.33 10.81
N VAL A 162 -16.31 3.95 10.75
CA VAL A 162 -16.53 5.17 9.95
C VAL A 162 -15.68 6.32 10.47
N LEU A 163 -15.55 6.49 11.79
CA LEU A 163 -14.66 7.51 12.37
C LEU A 163 -13.19 7.26 12.02
N LYS A 164 -12.72 6.01 12.03
CA LYS A 164 -11.37 5.66 11.57
C LYS A 164 -11.17 6.01 10.09
N CYS A 165 -12.15 5.70 9.22
CA CYS A 165 -12.10 6.10 7.80
C CYS A 165 -12.01 7.63 7.67
N ARG A 166 -12.82 8.38 8.40
CA ARG A 166 -12.80 9.86 8.37
C ARG A 166 -11.46 10.42 8.86
N ALA A 167 -10.91 9.87 9.94
CA ALA A 167 -9.57 10.22 10.43
C ALA A 167 -8.48 9.93 9.38
N ALA A 168 -8.65 8.84 8.64
CA ALA A 168 -7.78 8.44 7.54
C ALA A 168 -7.97 9.28 6.26
N GLY A 169 -8.85 10.29 6.26
CA GLY A 169 -9.17 11.12 5.11
C GLY A 169 -9.97 10.40 4.02
N ILE A 170 -10.58 9.26 4.35
CA ILE A 170 -11.44 8.49 3.44
C ILE A 170 -12.86 9.00 3.60
N LYS A 171 -13.47 9.42 2.49
CA LYS A 171 -14.86 9.85 2.44
C LYS A 171 -15.77 8.64 2.43
N VAL A 172 -16.69 8.55 3.39
CA VAL A 172 -17.72 7.52 3.43
C VAL A 172 -19.02 8.14 2.93
N ILE A 173 -19.63 7.52 1.94
CA ILE A 173 -20.92 7.93 1.35
C ILE A 173 -21.91 6.80 1.55
N MET A 174 -23.09 7.10 2.10
CA MET A 174 -24.16 6.13 2.24
C MET A 174 -25.09 6.22 1.02
N VAL A 175 -25.37 5.09 0.40
CA VAL A 175 -26.29 4.97 -0.73
C VAL A 175 -27.35 3.92 -0.38
N THR A 176 -28.58 4.36 -0.16
CA THR A 176 -29.66 3.48 0.34
C THR A 176 -30.94 3.56 -0.48
N GLY A 177 -31.70 2.47 -0.49
CA GLY A 177 -33.07 2.45 -1.01
C GLY A 177 -34.11 2.97 -0.02
N ASP A 178 -33.74 3.28 1.22
CA ASP A 178 -34.63 3.77 2.28
C ASP A 178 -35.06 5.22 2.08
N GLN A 179 -36.03 5.66 2.88
CA GLN A 179 -36.49 7.05 2.87
C GLN A 179 -35.41 8.02 3.33
N LYS A 180 -35.53 9.28 2.89
CA LYS A 180 -34.58 10.35 3.16
C LYS A 180 -34.33 10.54 4.65
N ASN A 181 -35.39 10.60 5.46
CA ASN A 181 -35.28 10.80 6.91
C ASN A 181 -34.66 9.60 7.62
N THR A 182 -35.02 8.38 7.21
CA THR A 182 -34.43 7.13 7.75
C THR A 182 -32.95 7.03 7.38
N GLY A 183 -32.59 7.31 6.12
CA GLY A 183 -31.22 7.32 5.66
C GLY A 183 -30.34 8.34 6.40
N ALA A 184 -30.84 9.56 6.58
CA ALA A 184 -30.17 10.60 7.35
C ALA A 184 -29.95 10.19 8.82
N ALA A 185 -30.99 9.65 9.47
CA ALA A 185 -30.90 9.24 10.87
C ALA A 185 -29.91 8.08 11.09
N ILE A 186 -29.90 7.10 10.20
CA ILE A 186 -28.93 5.98 10.27
C ILE A 186 -27.52 6.50 10.01
N ALA A 187 -27.32 7.35 8.99
CA ALA A 187 -26.03 7.93 8.67
C ALA A 187 -25.46 8.77 9.83
N ALA A 188 -26.33 9.46 10.57
CA ALA A 188 -25.94 10.18 11.77
C ALA A 188 -25.51 9.23 12.90
N LYS A 189 -26.26 8.13 13.12
CA LYS A 189 -25.92 7.12 14.14
C LYS A 189 -24.55 6.47 13.88
N VAL A 190 -24.16 6.30 12.62
CA VAL A 190 -22.86 5.70 12.22
C VAL A 190 -21.79 6.72 11.90
N ASN A 191 -21.98 8.00 12.23
CA ASN A 191 -21.02 9.09 12.04
C ASN A 191 -20.67 9.40 10.56
N ILE A 192 -21.50 9.02 9.60
CA ILE A 192 -21.35 9.46 8.20
C ILE A 192 -21.75 10.92 8.09
N ILE A 193 -22.81 11.36 8.77
CA ILE A 193 -23.21 12.75 8.96
C ILE A 193 -22.86 13.13 10.40
N SER A 194 -22.05 14.18 10.57
CA SER A 194 -21.59 14.62 11.90
C SER A 194 -22.57 15.57 12.60
N ASP A 195 -23.41 16.28 11.83
CA ASP A 195 -24.32 17.31 12.35
C ASP A 195 -25.56 17.37 11.46
N VAL A 196 -26.65 16.76 11.92
CA VAL A 196 -27.93 16.72 11.20
C VAL A 196 -28.59 18.11 11.19
N GLU A 197 -28.40 18.95 12.20
CA GLU A 197 -28.97 20.28 12.26
C GLU A 197 -28.33 21.22 11.23
N ARG A 198 -27.10 20.94 10.81
CA ARG A 198 -26.39 21.64 9.73
C ARG A 198 -26.45 20.92 8.40
N GLU A 199 -27.37 20.02 8.25
CA GLU A 199 -27.67 19.35 6.98
C GLU A 199 -28.40 20.34 6.05
N TYR A 200 -28.04 20.30 4.77
CA TYR A 200 -28.57 21.22 3.74
C TYR A 200 -30.11 21.28 3.74
N ASN A 201 -30.76 20.12 3.80
CA ASN A 201 -32.22 20.05 3.72
C ASN A 201 -32.88 20.59 4.99
N PHE A 202 -32.24 20.46 6.16
CA PHE A 202 -32.70 21.06 7.39
C PHE A 202 -32.55 22.59 7.35
N LEU A 203 -31.39 23.07 6.93
CA LEU A 203 -31.14 24.51 6.78
C LEU A 203 -32.08 25.16 5.77
N LYS A 204 -32.39 24.49 4.68
CA LYS A 204 -33.35 24.96 3.66
C LYS A 204 -34.77 25.09 4.21
N ARG A 205 -35.19 24.16 5.07
CA ARG A 205 -36.51 24.23 5.74
C ARG A 205 -36.54 25.36 6.77
N ALA A 206 -35.44 25.57 7.49
CA ALA A 206 -35.36 26.57 8.54
C ALA A 206 -35.17 28.01 8.03
N ASN A 207 -34.52 28.18 6.86
CA ASN A 207 -34.14 29.47 6.29
C ASN A 207 -34.61 29.56 4.83
N LEU A 208 -35.89 29.80 4.64
CA LEU A 208 -36.52 29.84 3.31
C LEU A 208 -35.99 30.97 2.39
N ASP A 209 -35.44 32.02 3.00
CA ASP A 209 -34.93 33.20 2.31
C ASP A 209 -33.46 33.09 1.87
N TRP A 210 -32.77 32.01 2.28
CA TRP A 210 -31.37 31.83 1.91
C TRP A 210 -31.23 31.35 0.46
N THR A 211 -30.22 31.90 -0.20
CA THR A 211 -29.84 31.47 -1.53
C THR A 211 -29.21 30.08 -1.49
N GLU A 212 -29.18 29.38 -2.60
CA GLU A 212 -28.58 28.04 -2.69
C GLU A 212 -27.09 28.06 -2.36
N GLU A 213 -26.39 29.14 -2.71
CA GLU A 213 -24.96 29.35 -2.38
C GLU A 213 -24.75 29.54 -0.87
N GLU A 214 -25.59 30.28 -0.20
CA GLU A 214 -25.52 30.47 1.26
C GLU A 214 -25.81 29.17 2.00
N LEU A 215 -26.82 28.41 1.55
CA LEU A 215 -27.15 27.09 2.09
C LEU A 215 -25.97 26.11 1.95
N MET A 216 -25.37 26.06 0.77
CA MET A 216 -24.20 25.22 0.50
C MET A 216 -22.98 25.63 1.32
N ALA A 217 -22.74 26.92 1.53
CA ALA A 217 -21.64 27.41 2.33
C ALA A 217 -21.78 27.05 3.82
N GLN A 218 -22.99 27.04 4.34
CA GLN A 218 -23.28 26.72 5.75
C GLN A 218 -23.53 25.24 6.03
N SER A 219 -23.90 24.44 5.02
CA SER A 219 -24.17 23.03 5.21
C SER A 219 -22.86 22.22 5.38
N ASN A 220 -22.87 21.27 6.33
CA ASN A 220 -21.83 20.26 6.46
C ASN A 220 -22.16 18.98 5.70
N ALA A 221 -23.45 18.70 5.55
CA ALA A 221 -23.95 17.48 4.95
C ALA A 221 -25.12 17.78 4.02
N ILE A 222 -25.36 16.86 3.07
CA ILE A 222 -26.50 16.87 2.18
C ILE A 222 -27.10 15.48 2.08
N VAL A 223 -28.44 15.40 2.09
CA VAL A 223 -29.18 14.15 1.82
C VAL A 223 -29.95 14.33 0.51
N VAL A 224 -29.55 13.62 -0.51
CA VAL A 224 -30.06 13.70 -1.87
C VAL A 224 -31.10 12.60 -2.10
N HIS A 225 -32.26 12.95 -2.66
CA HIS A 225 -33.26 11.96 -3.06
C HIS A 225 -32.94 11.39 -4.44
N GLY A 226 -33.25 10.10 -4.66
CA GLY A 226 -33.01 9.45 -5.95
C GLY A 226 -33.65 10.17 -7.17
N ASP A 227 -34.81 10.82 -6.98
CA ASP A 227 -35.46 11.57 -8.06
C ASP A 227 -34.63 12.79 -8.50
N GLU A 228 -33.79 13.36 -7.61
CA GLU A 228 -32.86 14.44 -7.95
C GLU A 228 -31.72 13.96 -8.87
N LEU A 229 -31.44 12.64 -8.87
CA LEU A 229 -30.49 12.00 -9.77
C LEU A 229 -31.10 11.57 -11.10
N ALA A 230 -32.41 11.77 -11.30
CA ALA A 230 -33.09 11.45 -12.57
C ALA A 230 -32.58 12.38 -13.67
N ALA A 231 -32.33 11.82 -14.87
CA ALA A 231 -31.87 12.56 -16.04
C ALA A 231 -30.55 13.33 -15.84
N VAL A 232 -29.62 12.79 -15.01
CA VAL A 232 -28.28 13.34 -14.87
C VAL A 232 -27.37 12.79 -15.97
N ASN A 233 -26.68 13.68 -16.67
CA ASN A 233 -25.69 13.30 -17.65
C ASN A 233 -24.34 13.99 -17.39
N PHE A 234 -23.24 13.25 -17.59
CA PHE A 234 -21.89 13.77 -17.44
C PHE A 234 -21.16 14.01 -18.77
N LYS A 235 -21.83 13.73 -19.91
CA LYS A 235 -21.26 13.96 -21.23
C LYS A 235 -21.71 15.33 -21.73
N GLU A 236 -20.78 16.13 -22.24
CA GLU A 236 -21.03 17.50 -22.69
C GLU A 236 -21.56 17.56 -24.14
N GLU A 237 -21.45 16.50 -24.94
CA GLU A 237 -21.87 16.50 -26.35
C GLU A 237 -23.26 15.86 -26.56
N GLY A 238 -24.18 16.63 -27.12
CA GLY A 238 -25.46 16.13 -27.62
C GLY A 238 -26.59 16.03 -26.60
N TYR A 239 -26.48 16.69 -25.44
CA TYR A 239 -27.47 16.68 -24.37
C TYR A 239 -27.96 18.08 -24.02
N ASP A 240 -29.15 18.16 -23.40
CA ASP A 240 -29.76 19.40 -22.95
C ASP A 240 -28.93 20.06 -21.84
N ASP A 241 -28.79 21.38 -21.90
CA ASP A 241 -28.02 22.17 -20.89
C ASP A 241 -28.51 21.91 -19.47
N ALA A 242 -29.83 21.63 -19.29
CA ALA A 242 -30.39 21.29 -17.99
C ALA A 242 -29.89 19.95 -17.42
N GLU A 243 -29.59 18.95 -18.25
CA GLU A 243 -29.06 17.65 -17.83
C GLU A 243 -27.57 17.76 -17.44
N ILE A 244 -26.84 18.60 -18.17
CA ILE A 244 -25.44 18.89 -17.89
C ILE A 244 -25.31 19.65 -16.55
N GLU A 245 -26.21 20.62 -16.31
CA GLU A 245 -26.24 21.36 -15.05
C GLU A 245 -26.55 20.44 -13.86
N LYS A 246 -27.49 19.51 -14.00
CA LYS A 246 -27.74 18.48 -12.97
C LYS A 246 -26.52 17.62 -12.72
N GLY A 247 -25.79 17.23 -13.77
CA GLY A 247 -24.53 16.51 -13.65
C GLY A 247 -23.49 17.28 -12.85
N ARG A 248 -23.34 18.57 -13.10
CA ARG A 248 -22.45 19.46 -12.32
C ARG A 248 -22.88 19.54 -10.86
N LYS A 249 -24.17 19.71 -10.56
CA LYS A 249 -24.68 19.69 -9.19
C LYS A 249 -24.36 18.40 -8.44
N VAL A 250 -24.52 17.23 -9.07
CA VAL A 250 -24.17 15.95 -8.46
C VAL A 250 -22.66 15.89 -8.15
N LEU A 251 -21.82 16.35 -9.07
CA LEU A 251 -20.37 16.42 -8.85
C LEU A 251 -20.01 17.38 -7.69
N ASP A 252 -20.76 18.46 -7.53
CA ASP A 252 -20.56 19.40 -6.42
C ASP A 252 -21.03 18.82 -5.09
N TRP A 253 -22.14 18.10 -5.05
CA TRP A 253 -22.59 17.39 -3.84
C TRP A 253 -21.57 16.34 -3.37
N ILE A 254 -20.95 15.61 -4.30
CA ILE A 254 -19.87 14.67 -3.97
C ILE A 254 -18.66 15.40 -3.40
N SER A 255 -18.43 16.66 -3.74
CA SER A 255 -17.35 17.47 -3.19
C SER A 255 -17.62 17.95 -1.76
N ILE A 256 -18.85 18.00 -1.31
CA ILE A 256 -19.25 18.30 0.06
C ILE A 256 -18.75 17.20 0.99
N LYS A 257 -18.39 17.54 2.22
CA LYS A 257 -17.74 16.62 3.16
C LYS A 257 -18.58 15.39 3.52
N GLU A 258 -19.90 15.51 3.57
CA GLU A 258 -20.82 14.47 4.04
C GLU A 258 -22.01 14.36 3.11
N VAL A 259 -22.20 13.19 2.50
CA VAL A 259 -23.28 12.97 1.52
C VAL A 259 -23.98 11.65 1.78
N VAL A 260 -25.31 11.69 1.72
CA VAL A 260 -26.19 10.52 1.75
C VAL A 260 -27.10 10.54 0.54
N PHE A 261 -27.19 9.46 -0.19
CA PHE A 261 -28.14 9.26 -1.28
C PHE A 261 -29.23 8.29 -0.84
N ALA A 262 -30.47 8.77 -0.80
CA ALA A 262 -31.64 8.01 -0.35
C ALA A 262 -32.59 7.71 -1.51
N ARG A 263 -33.39 6.64 -1.42
CA ARG A 263 -34.35 6.22 -2.44
C ARG A 263 -33.70 5.94 -3.81
N THR A 264 -32.48 5.45 -3.82
CA THR A 264 -31.73 5.20 -5.07
C THR A 264 -32.15 3.90 -5.76
N THR A 265 -32.12 3.91 -7.08
CA THR A 265 -32.25 2.74 -7.95
C THR A 265 -30.86 2.16 -8.30
N PRO A 266 -30.76 0.91 -8.81
CA PRO A 266 -29.48 0.32 -9.21
C PRO A 266 -28.69 1.15 -10.24
N SER A 267 -29.38 1.76 -11.21
CA SER A 267 -28.78 2.63 -12.21
C SER A 267 -28.21 3.92 -11.60
N GLN A 268 -28.88 4.47 -10.60
CA GLN A 268 -28.42 5.65 -9.88
C GLN A 268 -27.21 5.34 -8.98
N LYS A 269 -27.13 4.13 -8.39
CA LYS A 269 -25.93 3.68 -7.66
C LYS A 269 -24.70 3.65 -8.57
N LEU A 270 -24.87 3.12 -9.79
CA LEU A 270 -23.82 3.12 -10.80
C LEU A 270 -23.35 4.54 -11.16
N LEU A 271 -24.32 5.46 -11.34
CA LEU A 271 -24.08 6.87 -11.67
C LEU A 271 -23.28 7.58 -10.57
N ILE A 272 -23.57 7.30 -9.29
CA ILE A 272 -22.83 7.87 -8.15
C ILE A 272 -21.36 7.41 -8.19
N VAL A 273 -21.12 6.12 -8.47
CA VAL A 273 -19.75 5.59 -8.59
C VAL A 273 -19.00 6.28 -9.73
N ASP A 274 -19.62 6.40 -10.91
CA ASP A 274 -19.04 7.09 -12.06
C ASP A 274 -18.72 8.56 -11.73
N ALA A 275 -19.61 9.24 -11.04
CA ALA A 275 -19.39 10.62 -10.59
C ALA A 275 -18.18 10.76 -9.65
N CYS A 276 -18.01 9.83 -8.68
CA CYS A 276 -16.86 9.81 -7.79
C CYS A 276 -15.55 9.56 -8.55
N GLN A 277 -15.55 8.61 -9.49
CA GLN A 277 -14.39 8.32 -10.34
C GLN A 277 -14.02 9.50 -11.24
N ARG A 278 -15.00 10.23 -11.80
CA ARG A 278 -14.76 11.47 -12.59
C ARG A 278 -14.11 12.58 -11.78
N LYS A 279 -14.40 12.68 -10.48
CA LYS A 279 -13.69 13.59 -9.55
C LYS A 279 -12.26 13.12 -9.22
N GLY A 280 -11.83 11.97 -9.75
CA GLY A 280 -10.49 11.41 -9.54
C GLY A 280 -10.32 10.66 -8.23
N HIS A 281 -11.41 10.24 -7.61
CA HIS A 281 -11.37 9.39 -6.42
C HIS A 281 -11.23 7.92 -6.81
N VAL A 282 -10.51 7.16 -6.01
CA VAL A 282 -10.52 5.69 -6.03
C VAL A 282 -11.69 5.24 -5.16
N VAL A 283 -12.61 4.49 -5.74
CA VAL A 283 -13.92 4.17 -5.15
C VAL A 283 -13.97 2.70 -4.76
N ALA A 284 -14.23 2.43 -3.49
CA ALA A 284 -14.67 1.11 -3.02
C ALA A 284 -16.17 1.13 -2.81
N VAL A 285 -16.86 0.10 -3.28
CA VAL A 285 -18.30 -0.10 -3.08
C VAL A 285 -18.53 -1.38 -2.34
N THR A 286 -19.35 -1.33 -1.28
CA THR A 286 -19.80 -2.51 -0.55
C THR A 286 -21.30 -2.69 -0.70
N GLY A 287 -21.75 -3.93 -0.86
CA GLY A 287 -23.17 -4.28 -0.97
C GLY A 287 -23.39 -5.78 -0.85
N ASP A 288 -24.66 -6.13 -0.61
CA ASP A 288 -25.13 -7.52 -0.43
C ASP A 288 -26.20 -7.93 -1.44
N GLY A 289 -26.86 -6.95 -2.05
CA GLY A 289 -28.01 -7.14 -2.92
C GLY A 289 -27.68 -7.29 -4.41
N VAL A 290 -28.57 -7.94 -5.13
CA VAL A 290 -28.54 -7.97 -6.62
C VAL A 290 -28.53 -6.55 -7.19
N ASN A 291 -29.21 -5.62 -6.53
CA ASN A 291 -29.32 -4.22 -6.93
C ASN A 291 -27.97 -3.45 -6.84
N ASP A 292 -27.04 -3.97 -6.07
CA ASP A 292 -25.73 -3.36 -5.85
C ASP A 292 -24.66 -3.86 -6.83
N SER A 293 -24.91 -5.03 -7.45
CA SER A 293 -23.95 -5.69 -8.35
C SER A 293 -23.40 -4.80 -9.46
N PRO A 294 -24.20 -3.94 -10.15
CA PRO A 294 -23.65 -3.05 -11.17
C PRO A 294 -22.70 -2.01 -10.61
N ALA A 295 -22.96 -1.50 -9.40
CA ALA A 295 -22.11 -0.52 -8.72
C ALA A 295 -20.84 -1.19 -8.16
N ILE A 296 -20.96 -2.40 -7.59
CA ILE A 296 -19.84 -3.22 -7.12
C ILE A 296 -18.87 -3.49 -8.28
N LYS A 297 -19.39 -3.93 -9.43
CA LYS A 297 -18.57 -4.23 -10.62
C LYS A 297 -17.92 -2.99 -11.24
N LYS A 298 -18.53 -1.82 -11.12
CA LYS A 298 -18.01 -0.55 -11.68
C LYS A 298 -16.97 0.08 -10.79
N ALA A 299 -16.99 -0.20 -9.50
CA ALA A 299 -16.04 0.36 -8.53
C ALA A 299 -14.59 0.00 -8.87
N ASP A 300 -13.64 0.74 -8.33
CA ASP A 300 -12.21 0.37 -8.41
C ASP A 300 -11.90 -0.83 -7.51
N ILE A 301 -12.68 -1.01 -6.44
CA ILE A 301 -12.68 -2.19 -5.58
C ILE A 301 -14.13 -2.52 -5.23
N GLY A 302 -14.64 -3.63 -5.74
CA GLY A 302 -15.96 -4.18 -5.40
C GLY A 302 -15.88 -5.11 -4.20
N VAL A 303 -16.63 -4.84 -3.14
CA VAL A 303 -16.67 -5.66 -1.93
C VAL A 303 -18.06 -6.23 -1.73
N ALA A 304 -18.21 -7.54 -1.81
CA ALA A 304 -19.46 -8.22 -1.53
C ALA A 304 -19.50 -8.80 -0.12
N MET A 305 -20.67 -8.81 0.51
CA MET A 305 -20.87 -9.50 1.77
C MET A 305 -21.01 -11.02 1.55
N GLY A 306 -20.50 -11.84 2.46
CA GLY A 306 -20.58 -13.29 2.37
C GLY A 306 -22.01 -13.83 2.44
N CYS A 307 -22.90 -13.18 3.22
CA CYS A 307 -24.34 -13.45 3.25
C CYS A 307 -25.10 -12.85 2.04
N GLY A 308 -24.42 -12.08 1.19
CA GLY A 308 -25.02 -11.42 0.03
C GLY A 308 -25.46 -12.40 -1.06
N SER A 309 -26.18 -11.87 -2.04
CA SER A 309 -26.62 -12.65 -3.20
C SER A 309 -25.41 -13.15 -4.03
N GLU A 310 -25.55 -14.32 -4.62
CA GLU A 310 -24.52 -14.89 -5.50
C GLU A 310 -24.13 -13.93 -6.65
N VAL A 311 -25.07 -13.13 -7.14
CA VAL A 311 -24.82 -12.12 -8.16
C VAL A 311 -23.93 -10.99 -7.63
N ALA A 312 -24.10 -10.57 -6.38
CA ALA A 312 -23.24 -9.57 -5.74
C ALA A 312 -21.85 -10.13 -5.48
N GLN A 313 -21.75 -11.38 -5.01
CA GLN A 313 -20.48 -12.05 -4.76
C GLN A 313 -19.67 -12.21 -6.07
N ASN A 314 -20.32 -12.62 -7.17
CA ASN A 314 -19.67 -12.76 -8.47
C ASN A 314 -19.27 -11.42 -9.12
N ALA A 315 -19.86 -10.32 -8.67
CA ALA A 315 -19.52 -8.97 -9.15
C ALA A 315 -18.38 -8.36 -8.36
N GLY A 316 -18.11 -8.85 -7.15
CA GLY A 316 -17.09 -8.29 -6.23
C GLY A 316 -15.69 -8.79 -6.51
N ASP A 317 -14.70 -7.93 -6.28
CA ASP A 317 -13.28 -8.29 -6.27
C ASP A 317 -12.87 -8.96 -4.94
N MET A 318 -13.64 -8.69 -3.89
CA MET A 318 -13.42 -9.21 -2.53
C MET A 318 -14.74 -9.64 -1.90
N ILE A 319 -14.73 -10.74 -1.16
CA ILE A 319 -15.87 -11.24 -0.40
C ILE A 319 -15.53 -11.22 1.09
N LEU A 320 -16.36 -10.53 1.89
CA LEU A 320 -16.22 -10.50 3.35
C LEU A 320 -16.96 -11.68 3.96
N LEU A 321 -16.23 -12.65 4.46
CA LEU A 321 -16.79 -13.88 5.03
C LEU A 321 -17.50 -13.66 6.39
N ASP A 322 -17.10 -12.63 7.11
CA ASP A 322 -17.63 -12.25 8.43
C ASP A 322 -18.79 -11.25 8.35
N ASP A 323 -19.10 -10.75 7.16
CA ASP A 323 -20.14 -9.74 6.91
C ASP A 323 -19.99 -8.46 7.74
N ASP A 324 -18.78 -8.14 8.18
CA ASP A 324 -18.52 -7.01 9.05
C ASP A 324 -17.85 -5.85 8.27
N PHE A 325 -18.46 -4.67 8.31
CA PHE A 325 -17.88 -3.45 7.74
C PHE A 325 -16.53 -3.08 8.39
N THR A 326 -16.30 -3.50 9.65
CA THR A 326 -15.03 -3.26 10.34
C THR A 326 -13.86 -3.91 9.63
N SER A 327 -14.06 -5.05 8.99
CA SER A 327 -13.05 -5.77 8.22
C SER A 327 -12.62 -5.02 6.96
N ILE A 328 -13.48 -4.19 6.37
CA ILE A 328 -13.09 -3.30 5.26
C ILE A 328 -12.05 -2.27 5.75
N VAL A 329 -12.27 -1.71 6.94
CA VAL A 329 -11.35 -0.73 7.52
C VAL A 329 -10.01 -1.36 7.85
N ASN A 330 -10.01 -2.58 8.37
CA ASN A 330 -8.79 -3.37 8.57
C ASN A 330 -8.09 -3.67 7.24
N GLY A 331 -8.85 -4.01 6.18
CA GLY A 331 -8.32 -4.19 4.83
C GLY A 331 -7.66 -2.92 4.26
N VAL A 332 -8.21 -1.74 4.54
CA VAL A 332 -7.60 -0.46 4.17
C VAL A 332 -6.29 -0.23 4.95
N GLU A 333 -6.27 -0.54 6.23
CA GLU A 333 -5.09 -0.44 7.08
C GLU A 333 -3.97 -1.35 6.56
N GLU A 334 -4.28 -2.61 6.28
CA GLU A 334 -3.35 -3.60 5.71
C GLU A 334 -2.87 -3.19 4.31
N GLY A 335 -3.75 -2.67 3.46
CA GLY A 335 -3.37 -2.17 2.13
C GLY A 335 -2.38 -0.99 2.19
N ARG A 336 -2.57 -0.09 3.16
CA ARG A 336 -1.61 1.00 3.42
C ARG A 336 -0.29 0.48 3.98
N LEU A 337 -0.34 -0.53 4.85
CA LEU A 337 0.83 -1.20 5.40
C LEU A 337 1.66 -1.87 4.31
N ILE A 338 1.02 -2.63 3.43
CA ILE A 338 1.68 -3.29 2.29
C ILE A 338 2.39 -2.25 1.41
N PHE A 339 1.71 -1.15 1.09
CA PHE A 339 2.32 -0.09 0.29
C PHE A 339 3.54 0.55 0.97
N ASP A 340 3.44 0.84 2.27
CA ASP A 340 4.55 1.39 3.05
C ASP A 340 5.72 0.39 3.14
N ASN A 341 5.44 -0.89 3.37
CA ASN A 341 6.46 -1.93 3.48
C ASN A 341 7.16 -2.20 2.14
N LEU A 342 6.42 -2.24 1.02
CA LEU A 342 7.02 -2.29 -0.32
C LEU A 342 7.95 -1.09 -0.57
N LYS A 343 7.54 0.09 -0.15
CA LYS A 343 8.35 1.30 -0.31
C LYS A 343 9.62 1.27 0.54
N LYS A 344 9.56 0.69 1.76
CA LYS A 344 10.74 0.46 2.61
C LYS A 344 11.71 -0.54 1.97
N SER A 345 11.20 -1.67 1.46
CA SER A 345 11.99 -2.67 0.75
C SER A 345 12.68 -2.07 -0.47
N ILE A 346 11.96 -1.31 -1.30
CA ILE A 346 12.53 -0.61 -2.47
C ILE A 346 13.59 0.42 -2.05
N ALA A 347 13.36 1.17 -0.96
CA ALA A 347 14.35 2.14 -0.47
C ALA A 347 15.66 1.47 -0.07
N TYR A 348 15.57 0.34 0.63
CA TYR A 348 16.70 -0.46 1.06
C TYR A 348 17.49 -1.02 -0.13
N THR A 349 16.81 -1.70 -1.06
CA THR A 349 17.49 -2.30 -2.23
C THR A 349 18.09 -1.25 -3.19
N LEU A 350 17.45 -0.08 -3.33
CA LEU A 350 18.03 0.99 -4.14
C LEU A 350 19.27 1.62 -3.50
N SER A 351 19.35 1.70 -2.17
CA SER A 351 20.52 2.27 -1.50
C SER A 351 21.76 1.39 -1.65
N SER A 352 21.60 0.06 -1.68
CA SER A 352 22.72 -0.89 -1.86
C SER A 352 23.32 -0.86 -3.27
N ASN A 353 22.57 -0.47 -4.29
CA ASN A 353 23.09 -0.41 -5.67
C ASN A 353 24.25 0.58 -5.85
N ILE A 354 24.29 1.68 -5.09
CA ILE A 354 25.36 2.69 -5.24
C ILE A 354 26.73 2.17 -4.80
N PRO A 355 26.88 1.55 -3.62
CA PRO A 355 28.16 0.96 -3.23
C PRO A 355 28.60 -0.20 -4.14
N GLU A 356 27.72 -0.82 -4.88
CA GLU A 356 28.03 -1.90 -5.84
C GLU A 356 28.49 -1.36 -7.19
N ILE A 357 27.84 -0.30 -7.70
CA ILE A 357 28.17 0.29 -9.00
C ILE A 357 29.38 1.22 -8.90
N SER A 358 29.53 1.95 -7.80
CA SER A 358 30.59 2.93 -7.64
C SER A 358 32.00 2.37 -7.80
N PRO A 359 32.36 1.12 -7.38
CA PRO A 359 33.66 0.52 -7.64
C PRO A 359 34.02 0.45 -9.13
N PHE A 360 33.06 0.11 -9.98
CA PHE A 360 33.27 0.07 -11.43
C PHE A 360 33.48 1.46 -12.01
N LEU A 361 32.72 2.44 -11.54
CA LEU A 361 32.90 3.83 -11.97
C LEU A 361 34.27 4.36 -11.57
N PHE A 362 34.72 4.06 -10.35
CA PHE A 362 36.07 4.42 -9.90
C PHE A 362 37.14 3.71 -10.71
N PHE A 363 36.98 2.44 -11.00
CA PHE A 363 37.88 1.69 -11.87
C PHE A 363 37.95 2.33 -13.27
N ILE A 364 36.83 2.70 -13.89
CA ILE A 364 36.81 3.27 -15.26
C ILE A 364 37.37 4.70 -15.26
N ILE A 365 36.95 5.56 -14.33
CA ILE A 365 37.25 6.99 -14.35
C ILE A 365 38.66 7.25 -13.80
N PHE A 366 38.98 6.66 -12.67
CA PHE A 366 40.25 6.93 -11.98
C PHE A 366 41.26 5.82 -12.14
N GLN A 367 40.90 4.72 -12.79
CA GLN A 367 41.76 3.56 -13.05
C GLN A 367 42.38 2.99 -11.77
N VAL A 368 41.61 3.05 -10.69
CA VAL A 368 41.95 2.41 -9.41
C VAL A 368 41.68 0.91 -9.55
N PRO A 369 42.54 0.03 -9.01
CA PRO A 369 42.27 -1.40 -9.04
C PRO A 369 40.88 -1.71 -8.47
N LEU A 370 40.16 -2.64 -9.11
CA LEU A 370 38.74 -2.88 -8.86
C LEU A 370 38.46 -3.20 -7.38
N PRO A 371 37.73 -2.34 -6.63
CA PRO A 371 37.49 -2.54 -5.21
C PRO A 371 36.52 -3.69 -4.90
N LEU A 372 35.67 -4.08 -5.85
CA LEU A 372 34.68 -5.14 -5.68
C LEU A 372 34.58 -5.99 -6.94
N SER A 373 34.79 -7.30 -6.82
CA SER A 373 34.66 -8.21 -7.98
C SER A 373 33.19 -8.51 -8.28
N THR A 374 32.89 -8.89 -9.53
CA THR A 374 31.52 -9.28 -9.96
C THR A 374 30.95 -10.43 -9.15
N VAL A 375 31.78 -11.38 -8.72
CA VAL A 375 31.32 -12.49 -7.89
C VAL A 375 30.90 -11.99 -6.50
N LEU A 376 31.62 -11.02 -5.93
CA LEU A 376 31.27 -10.45 -4.64
C LEU A 376 30.01 -9.61 -4.70
N ILE A 377 29.72 -8.94 -5.82
CA ILE A 377 28.44 -8.26 -6.05
C ILE A 377 27.29 -9.26 -6.02
N LEU A 378 27.42 -10.35 -6.75
CA LEU A 378 26.39 -11.40 -6.72
C LEU A 378 26.18 -11.98 -5.31
N CYS A 379 27.23 -12.05 -4.51
CA CYS A 379 27.11 -12.47 -3.11
C CYS A 379 26.34 -11.43 -2.26
N ILE A 380 26.47 -10.14 -2.57
CA ILE A 380 25.70 -9.08 -1.92
C ILE A 380 24.24 -9.16 -2.35
N ASP A 381 23.96 -9.03 -3.65
CA ASP A 381 22.59 -8.95 -4.18
C ASP A 381 21.73 -10.17 -3.81
N LEU A 382 22.26 -11.37 -4.05
CA LEU A 382 21.50 -12.61 -3.85
C LEU A 382 21.66 -13.16 -2.43
N GLY A 383 22.77 -12.88 -1.77
CA GLY A 383 23.08 -13.41 -0.46
C GLY A 383 22.66 -12.50 0.69
N THR A 384 23.17 -11.29 0.74
CA THR A 384 22.98 -10.41 1.89
C THR A 384 21.77 -9.51 1.78
N ASP A 385 21.42 -8.98 0.59
CA ASP A 385 20.38 -7.98 0.44
C ASP A 385 18.97 -8.56 0.34
N MET A 386 18.81 -9.75 -0.23
CA MET A 386 17.50 -10.32 -0.50
C MET A 386 16.70 -10.63 0.78
N VAL A 387 17.34 -11.23 1.77
CA VAL A 387 16.68 -11.64 3.04
C VAL A 387 16.19 -10.43 3.84
N PRO A 388 17.02 -9.37 4.07
CA PRO A 388 16.57 -8.12 4.67
C PRO A 388 15.44 -7.44 3.91
N ALA A 389 15.53 -7.38 2.57
CA ALA A 389 14.49 -6.76 1.73
C ALA A 389 13.13 -7.45 1.91
N ILE A 390 13.10 -8.79 1.94
CA ILE A 390 11.88 -9.57 2.18
C ILE A 390 11.37 -9.36 3.61
N SER A 391 12.24 -9.19 4.59
CA SER A 391 11.85 -9.03 5.99
C SER A 391 10.95 -7.81 6.24
N PHE A 392 11.03 -6.77 5.40
CA PHE A 392 10.16 -5.60 5.48
C PHE A 392 8.68 -5.92 5.21
N ALA A 393 8.36 -7.01 4.49
CA ALA A 393 6.98 -7.42 4.28
C ALA A 393 6.25 -7.73 5.61
N TYR A 394 6.99 -8.10 6.64
CA TYR A 394 6.47 -8.45 7.96
C TYR A 394 6.58 -7.32 8.99
N GLU A 395 6.86 -6.09 8.54
CA GLU A 395 6.98 -4.95 9.46
C GLU A 395 5.60 -4.47 9.89
N ASN A 396 5.47 -4.19 11.20
CA ASN A 396 4.22 -3.72 11.79
C ASN A 396 3.87 -2.28 11.34
N PRO A 397 2.57 -1.93 11.31
CA PRO A 397 2.12 -0.59 10.96
C PRO A 397 2.62 0.46 11.98
N GLU A 398 2.95 1.64 11.48
CA GLU A 398 3.17 2.80 12.35
C GLU A 398 1.84 3.34 12.88
N LEU A 399 1.82 3.87 14.10
CA LEU A 399 0.62 4.33 14.81
C LEU A 399 -0.21 5.37 14.03
N ASP A 400 0.39 6.08 13.08
CA ASP A 400 -0.26 7.13 12.31
C ASP A 400 -0.85 6.65 10.97
N ILE A 401 -0.82 5.34 10.67
CA ILE A 401 -1.20 4.81 9.34
C ILE A 401 -2.64 5.16 8.96
N MET A 402 -3.57 5.16 9.93
CA MET A 402 -4.97 5.53 9.75
C MET A 402 -5.28 7.00 10.09
N GLU A 403 -4.26 7.84 10.31
CA GLU A 403 -4.41 9.28 10.51
C GLU A 403 -3.90 10.10 9.31
N ARG A 404 -3.39 9.44 8.29
CA ARG A 404 -2.88 10.07 7.07
C ARG A 404 -3.97 10.22 6.03
N TYR A 405 -3.88 11.31 5.24
CA TYR A 405 -4.71 11.44 4.04
C TYR A 405 -4.38 10.34 3.01
N PRO A 406 -5.36 9.93 2.20
CA PRO A 406 -5.14 9.00 1.10
C PRO A 406 -4.09 9.54 0.13
N ARG A 407 -3.25 8.64 -0.38
CA ARG A 407 -2.29 8.99 -1.44
C ARG A 407 -3.00 9.35 -2.74
N ASN A 408 -2.39 10.21 -3.51
CA ASN A 408 -2.85 10.49 -4.87
C ASN A 408 -2.23 9.47 -5.84
N SER A 409 -3.05 8.58 -6.40
CA SER A 409 -2.60 7.51 -7.30
C SER A 409 -1.84 8.00 -8.54
N LYS A 410 -2.11 9.23 -8.99
CA LYS A 410 -1.44 9.85 -10.16
C LYS A 410 -0.10 10.51 -9.83
N ARG A 411 0.19 10.82 -8.56
CA ARG A 411 1.40 11.55 -8.14
C ARG A 411 2.29 10.74 -7.20
N ASP A 412 1.68 9.91 -6.36
CA ASP A 412 2.38 9.19 -5.29
C ASP A 412 2.70 7.77 -5.72
N HIS A 413 3.70 7.63 -6.60
CA HIS A 413 4.22 6.34 -7.05
C HIS A 413 5.09 5.70 -5.97
N LEU A 414 5.26 4.36 -6.03
CA LEU A 414 6.19 3.61 -5.18
C LEU A 414 7.61 4.16 -5.32
N VAL A 415 8.07 4.31 -6.56
CA VAL A 415 9.35 4.93 -6.88
C VAL A 415 9.10 6.35 -7.38
N ASN A 416 9.65 7.32 -6.67
CA ASN A 416 9.59 8.72 -7.04
C ASN A 416 10.98 9.36 -6.92
N SER A 417 11.16 10.54 -7.52
CA SER A 417 12.44 11.26 -7.50
C SER A 417 12.98 11.52 -6.10
N LYS A 418 12.11 11.67 -5.11
CA LYS A 418 12.50 11.88 -3.70
C LYS A 418 13.07 10.61 -3.10
N LEU A 419 12.48 9.44 -3.39
CA LEU A 419 12.99 8.14 -2.96
C LEU A 419 14.36 7.87 -3.59
N ILE A 420 14.49 8.09 -4.88
CA ILE A 420 15.77 7.94 -5.62
C ILE A 420 16.84 8.86 -5.02
N SER A 421 16.49 10.14 -4.78
CA SER A 421 17.43 11.07 -4.16
C SER A 421 17.84 10.64 -2.75
N PHE A 422 16.92 10.12 -1.96
CA PHE A 422 17.23 9.59 -0.64
C PHE A 422 18.13 8.36 -0.73
N ALA A 423 17.73 7.35 -1.49
CA ALA A 423 18.44 6.08 -1.57
C ALA A 423 19.83 6.26 -2.22
N TYR A 424 19.92 6.92 -3.37
CA TYR A 424 21.16 7.04 -4.12
C TYR A 424 22.08 8.15 -3.60
N LEU A 425 21.55 9.38 -3.46
CA LEU A 425 22.40 10.54 -3.20
C LEU A 425 22.70 10.78 -1.71
N GLN A 426 21.87 10.25 -0.81
CA GLN A 426 22.09 10.43 0.61
C GLN A 426 22.67 9.16 1.24
N ILE A 427 21.95 8.07 1.24
CA ILE A 427 22.39 6.84 1.93
C ILE A 427 23.43 6.08 1.10
N GLY A 428 23.18 5.85 -0.19
CA GLY A 428 24.07 5.08 -1.05
C GLY A 428 25.48 5.67 -1.17
N ILE A 429 25.60 7.01 -1.25
CA ILE A 429 26.93 7.67 -1.26
C ILE A 429 27.66 7.45 0.07
N VAL A 430 26.96 7.50 1.21
CA VAL A 430 27.61 7.26 2.53
C VAL A 430 28.04 5.81 2.64
N GLN A 431 27.25 4.86 2.17
CA GLN A 431 27.61 3.43 2.15
C GLN A 431 28.81 3.19 1.22
N ALA A 432 28.82 3.75 0.01
CA ALA A 432 29.94 3.65 -0.92
C ALA A 432 31.21 4.25 -0.29
N SER A 433 31.09 5.40 0.38
CA SER A 433 32.23 6.03 1.07
C SER A 433 32.80 5.15 2.17
N ALA A 434 31.95 4.43 2.92
CA ALA A 434 32.40 3.46 3.92
C ALA A 434 33.22 2.32 3.29
N GLY A 435 32.73 1.76 2.18
CA GLY A 435 33.42 0.72 1.43
C GLY A 435 34.78 1.20 0.90
N PHE A 436 34.82 2.37 0.24
CA PHE A 436 36.07 2.94 -0.27
C PHE A 436 37.04 3.31 0.84
N PHE A 437 36.56 3.87 1.94
CA PHE A 437 37.42 4.17 3.07
C PHE A 437 38.08 2.90 3.63
N THR A 438 37.30 1.83 3.79
CA THR A 438 37.81 0.53 4.24
C THR A 438 38.82 -0.05 3.24
N TYR A 439 38.52 0.01 1.96
CA TYR A 439 39.37 -0.46 0.89
C TYR A 439 40.75 0.25 0.90
N PHE A 440 40.76 1.57 0.92
CA PHE A 440 41.98 2.34 0.94
C PHE A 440 42.70 2.24 2.28
N TYR A 441 41.99 2.08 3.39
CA TYR A 441 42.60 1.88 4.71
C TYR A 441 43.39 0.57 4.75
N ILE A 442 42.81 -0.51 4.24
CA ILE A 442 43.49 -1.83 4.19
C ILE A 442 44.69 -1.77 3.24
N LEU A 443 44.56 -1.18 2.07
CA LEU A 443 45.68 -1.02 1.13
C LEU A 443 46.81 -0.23 1.75
N ASN A 444 46.48 0.87 2.43
CA ASN A 444 47.50 1.70 3.11
C ASN A 444 48.21 0.95 4.22
N ASP A 445 47.49 0.14 4.98
CA ASP A 445 48.11 -0.68 6.06
C ASP A 445 49.03 -1.78 5.50
N TYR A 446 48.70 -2.29 4.30
CA TYR A 446 49.56 -3.25 3.59
C TYR A 446 50.55 -2.59 2.62
N GLY A 447 50.82 -1.30 2.76
CA GLY A 447 51.92 -0.62 2.09
C GLY A 447 51.54 0.11 0.80
N ILE A 448 50.30 0.07 0.33
CA ILE A 448 49.84 0.71 -0.90
C ILE A 448 49.09 1.99 -0.57
N ARG A 449 49.70 3.15 -0.76
CA ARG A 449 49.08 4.45 -0.47
C ARG A 449 47.88 4.73 -1.38
N PRO A 450 46.80 5.31 -0.86
CA PRO A 450 45.61 5.65 -1.68
C PRO A 450 45.93 6.50 -2.90
N GLY A 451 46.84 7.50 -2.76
CA GLY A 451 47.22 8.39 -3.86
C GLY A 451 47.93 7.70 -5.03
N THR A 452 48.57 6.56 -4.76
CA THR A 452 49.30 5.79 -5.79
C THR A 452 48.45 4.79 -6.53
N THR A 453 47.22 4.55 -6.03
CA THR A 453 46.25 3.63 -6.69
C THR A 453 45.61 4.24 -7.93
N PHE A 454 45.66 5.59 -8.09
CA PHE A 454 45.12 6.25 -9.26
C PHE A 454 45.98 5.92 -10.50
N ALA A 455 45.34 5.59 -11.62
CA ALA A 455 45.92 5.11 -12.85
C ALA A 455 46.68 3.77 -12.77
N LEU A 456 46.69 3.12 -11.60
CA LEU A 456 47.43 1.87 -11.39
C LEU A 456 46.81 0.68 -12.12
N ALA A 457 45.51 0.73 -12.42
CA ALA A 457 44.82 -0.31 -13.19
C ALA A 457 45.32 -0.44 -14.63
N LEU A 458 45.99 0.59 -15.17
CA LEU A 458 46.64 0.56 -16.50
C LEU A 458 48.01 -0.11 -16.47
N GLU A 459 48.63 -0.22 -15.30
CA GLU A 459 49.94 -0.84 -15.20
C GLU A 459 49.84 -2.34 -15.49
N PRO A 460 50.63 -2.81 -16.49
CA PRO A 460 50.64 -4.25 -16.80
C PRO A 460 51.14 -5.05 -15.60
N GLY A 461 50.31 -5.90 -15.02
CA GLY A 461 50.64 -6.78 -13.95
C GLY A 461 49.95 -6.49 -12.60
N PHE A 462 49.34 -5.31 -12.45
CA PHE A 462 48.56 -5.03 -11.21
C PHE A 462 47.11 -5.55 -11.33
N ILE A 463 46.54 -5.62 -12.50
CA ILE A 463 45.26 -6.29 -12.72
C ILE A 463 45.54 -7.78 -12.73
N PRO A 464 44.96 -8.57 -11.82
CA PRO A 464 45.05 -10.03 -11.94
C PRO A 464 44.26 -10.43 -13.20
N ARG A 465 44.98 -10.64 -14.31
CA ARG A 465 44.40 -11.29 -15.46
C ARG A 465 43.97 -12.68 -15.06
N PRO A 466 42.92 -13.27 -15.65
CA PRO A 466 42.59 -14.67 -15.40
C PRO A 466 43.76 -15.64 -15.65
N GLN A 467 44.71 -15.22 -16.49
CA GLN A 467 45.94 -15.94 -16.77
C GLN A 467 47.06 -15.72 -15.73
N ASP A 468 46.99 -14.59 -15.00
CA ASP A 468 47.89 -14.27 -13.88
C ASP A 468 47.35 -14.83 -12.55
N ARG A 469 46.44 -15.79 -12.63
CA ARG A 469 46.08 -16.56 -11.42
C ARG A 469 47.37 -17.13 -10.86
N TYR A 470 47.77 -16.56 -9.77
CA TYR A 470 48.81 -17.14 -8.94
C TYR A 470 48.38 -18.57 -8.63
N ASP A 471 49.00 -19.52 -9.31
CA ASP A 471 48.89 -20.93 -8.93
C ASP A 471 50.02 -21.13 -7.88
N PRO A 472 49.65 -21.27 -6.60
CA PRO A 472 50.63 -21.49 -5.56
C PRO A 472 51.44 -22.78 -5.75
N TYR A 473 50.97 -23.66 -6.64
CA TYR A 473 51.60 -24.93 -6.96
C TYR A 473 52.49 -24.87 -8.19
N GLN A 474 52.40 -23.84 -9.04
CA GLN A 474 53.20 -23.75 -10.29
C GLN A 474 54.40 -22.81 -10.22
N SER A 475 54.51 -21.95 -9.23
CA SER A 475 55.67 -21.06 -9.15
C SER A 475 56.51 -21.37 -7.90
N ASN A 476 57.46 -22.22 -8.05
CA ASN A 476 58.57 -22.26 -7.10
C ASN A 476 59.21 -20.86 -7.05
N PRO A 477 59.35 -20.23 -5.87
CA PRO A 477 60.06 -18.98 -5.77
C PRO A 477 61.50 -19.20 -6.30
N VAL A 478 61.91 -18.31 -7.20
CA VAL A 478 63.24 -18.35 -7.80
C VAL A 478 64.19 -17.55 -6.90
N PRO A 479 65.36 -18.03 -6.61
CA PRO A 479 66.34 -17.28 -5.82
C PRO A 479 66.64 -15.97 -6.53
N CYS A 480 66.78 -14.91 -5.72
CA CYS A 480 67.21 -13.61 -6.22
C CYS A 480 68.72 -13.65 -6.58
N TYR A 481 69.05 -13.09 -7.72
CA TYR A 481 70.41 -13.07 -8.19
C TYR A 481 71.04 -11.67 -8.00
N ALA A 482 72.36 -11.64 -7.64
CA ALA A 482 73.13 -10.42 -7.47
C ALA A 482 73.31 -9.70 -8.82
N LEU A 483 73.12 -8.37 -8.82
CA LEU A 483 73.36 -7.48 -9.98
C LEU A 483 74.62 -6.69 -9.72
N ASP A 484 75.41 -6.47 -10.77
CA ASP A 484 76.50 -5.50 -10.74
C ASP A 484 75.88 -4.09 -10.76
N GLU A 485 76.19 -3.27 -9.75
CA GLU A 485 75.66 -1.91 -9.62
C GLU A 485 76.11 -0.95 -10.75
N ALA A 486 77.22 -1.24 -11.41
CA ALA A 486 77.75 -0.36 -12.44
C ALA A 486 77.19 -0.69 -13.84
N THR A 487 76.95 -1.94 -14.14
CA THR A 487 76.52 -2.41 -15.47
C THR A 487 75.07 -2.80 -15.52
N GLY A 488 74.46 -3.12 -14.37
CA GLY A 488 73.10 -3.62 -14.28
C GLY A 488 72.91 -5.05 -14.81
N GLU A 489 73.99 -5.78 -15.01
CA GLU A 489 74.03 -7.18 -15.41
C GLU A 489 74.13 -8.10 -14.19
N TYR A 490 73.64 -9.33 -14.34
CA TYR A 490 73.72 -10.33 -13.25
C TYR A 490 75.17 -10.74 -13.01
N LEU A 491 75.60 -10.73 -11.76
CA LEU A 491 76.89 -11.29 -11.39
C LEU A 491 76.83 -12.81 -11.62
N THR A 492 77.84 -13.32 -12.30
CA THR A 492 78.04 -14.74 -12.55
C THR A 492 79.25 -15.28 -11.80
N ASN A 493 79.16 -16.53 -11.36
CA ASN A 493 80.27 -17.25 -10.78
C ASN A 493 81.30 -17.69 -11.87
N GLU A 494 82.38 -18.29 -11.46
CA GLU A 494 83.44 -18.77 -12.38
C GLU A 494 82.90 -19.80 -13.42
N PHE A 495 81.71 -20.34 -13.23
CA PHE A 495 81.04 -21.32 -14.12
C PHE A 495 80.02 -20.67 -15.02
N GLY A 496 79.82 -19.35 -14.96
CA GLY A 496 78.82 -18.61 -15.74
C GLY A 496 77.41 -18.69 -15.16
N GLU A 497 77.21 -19.20 -13.98
CA GLU A 497 75.90 -19.24 -13.32
C GLU A 497 75.68 -17.97 -12.53
N HIS A 498 74.41 -17.47 -12.51
CA HIS A 498 74.07 -16.30 -11.74
C HIS A 498 74.22 -16.56 -10.25
N ILE A 499 74.86 -15.63 -9.53
CA ILE A 499 75.09 -15.76 -8.07
C ILE A 499 73.80 -15.50 -7.31
N PRO A 500 73.24 -16.51 -6.61
CA PRO A 500 72.03 -16.31 -5.83
C PRO A 500 72.37 -15.52 -4.56
N ILE A 501 71.48 -14.63 -4.17
CA ILE A 501 71.55 -13.89 -2.92
C ILE A 501 70.91 -14.79 -1.84
N GLU A 502 71.68 -15.12 -0.83
CA GLU A 502 71.31 -16.02 0.22
C GLU A 502 70.08 -15.51 1.00
N GLY A 503 69.05 -16.32 1.04
CA GLY A 503 67.80 -16.02 1.75
C GLY A 503 66.79 -15.14 0.98
N ALA A 504 67.14 -14.65 -0.23
CA ALA A 504 66.23 -13.82 -1.04
C ALA A 504 65.60 -14.66 -2.14
N MET A 505 64.26 -14.65 -2.16
CA MET A 505 63.43 -15.38 -3.12
C MET A 505 62.49 -14.41 -3.83
N SER A 506 62.42 -14.50 -5.13
CA SER A 506 61.49 -13.74 -5.95
C SER A 506 60.70 -14.66 -6.89
N LYS A 507 59.46 -14.34 -7.16
CA LYS A 507 58.64 -15.03 -8.18
C LYS A 507 59.23 -14.90 -9.58
N TYR A 508 60.06 -13.87 -9.81
CA TYR A 508 60.53 -13.50 -11.16
C TYR A 508 62.08 -13.46 -11.28
N GLY A 509 62.82 -13.87 -10.24
CA GLY A 509 64.26 -14.00 -10.28
C GLY A 509 65.07 -12.69 -10.28
N ASN A 510 64.42 -11.55 -10.14
CA ASN A 510 65.07 -10.25 -10.17
C ASN A 510 64.87 -9.51 -8.86
N CYS A 511 65.92 -9.40 -8.03
CA CYS A 511 65.93 -8.76 -6.71
C CYS A 511 67.10 -7.79 -6.63
N ASN A 512 66.83 -6.53 -6.28
CA ASN A 512 67.85 -5.54 -6.05
C ASN A 512 68.00 -5.32 -4.51
N TYR A 513 69.21 -5.52 -3.99
CA TYR A 513 69.45 -5.64 -2.53
C TYR A 513 69.92 -4.36 -1.83
N ASN A 514 70.20 -3.32 -2.62
CA ASN A 514 70.52 -2.04 -1.98
C ASN A 514 69.24 -1.43 -1.45
N ASN A 515 69.20 -0.77 -0.39
CA ASN A 515 68.08 -0.09 0.30
C ASN A 515 66.74 0.10 -0.48
N GLU A 516 66.70 -0.34 -1.73
CA GLU A 516 65.66 -0.37 -2.71
C GLU A 516 65.10 -1.79 -2.96
N ALA A 517 65.36 -2.74 -2.06
CA ALA A 517 64.95 -4.15 -2.20
C ALA A 517 63.42 -4.32 -2.40
N PHE A 518 62.65 -3.35 -2.01
CA PHE A 518 61.23 -3.30 -2.26
C PHE A 518 60.85 -2.94 -3.65
N GLU A 519 61.64 -2.22 -4.41
CA GLU A 519 61.36 -1.85 -5.82
C GLU A 519 61.33 -3.07 -6.71
N THR A 520 62.08 -4.10 -6.39
CA THR A 520 62.21 -5.33 -7.20
C THR A 520 61.13 -6.35 -6.92
N VAL A 521 60.55 -6.37 -5.74
CA VAL A 521 59.47 -7.28 -5.37
C VAL A 521 58.21 -7.04 -6.20
N LEU A 522 58.03 -5.80 -6.67
CA LEU A 522 56.88 -5.39 -7.50
C LEU A 522 57.19 -5.32 -9.01
N ASN A 523 58.38 -5.74 -9.43
CA ASN A 523 58.74 -5.84 -10.83
C ASN A 523 58.06 -7.08 -11.45
N TRP A 524 56.81 -6.94 -11.86
CA TRP A 524 55.90 -8.00 -12.25
C TRP A 524 56.29 -8.71 -13.55
N ASN A 525 57.05 -8.09 -14.43
CA ASN A 525 57.29 -8.61 -15.76
C ASN A 525 58.81 -8.78 -16.10
N GLY A 526 59.70 -8.66 -15.13
CA GLY A 526 61.15 -8.73 -15.42
C GLY A 526 61.64 -7.59 -16.33
N ASN A 527 60.82 -6.65 -16.72
CA ASN A 527 61.15 -5.51 -17.55
C ASN A 527 61.35 -4.26 -16.68
N LYS A 528 62.51 -3.70 -16.67
CA LYS A 528 62.82 -2.49 -15.91
C LYS A 528 61.90 -1.31 -16.16
N HIS A 529 61.17 -1.32 -17.28
CA HIS A 529 60.22 -0.27 -17.69
C HIS A 529 58.76 -0.48 -17.18
N ASN A 530 58.45 -1.66 -16.66
CA ASN A 530 57.14 -2.01 -16.16
C ASN A 530 57.12 -2.33 -14.66
N ALA A 531 58.20 -2.01 -13.99
CA ALA A 531 58.25 -2.09 -12.53
C ALA A 531 57.24 -1.07 -11.99
N VAL A 532 56.28 -1.49 -11.23
CA VAL A 532 55.52 -0.59 -10.35
C VAL A 532 56.54 -0.02 -9.38
N ASP A 533 56.88 1.26 -9.63
CA ASP A 533 57.92 1.92 -8.85
C ASP A 533 57.47 1.98 -7.36
N MET A 534 58.20 1.30 -6.48
CA MET A 534 57.90 1.30 -5.05
C MET A 534 57.92 2.70 -4.44
N ARG A 535 58.58 3.66 -5.09
CA ARG A 535 58.50 5.07 -4.72
C ARG A 535 57.08 5.61 -4.78
N LEU A 536 56.22 5.01 -5.60
CA LEU A 536 54.80 5.35 -5.66
C LEU A 536 54.04 4.91 -4.38
N PHE A 537 54.52 3.87 -3.71
CA PHE A 537 53.82 3.32 -2.53
C PHE A 537 54.28 3.95 -1.21
N TYR A 538 55.61 4.14 -1.07
CA TYR A 538 56.16 4.80 0.11
C TYR A 538 57.30 5.74 -0.28
N THR A 539 57.02 7.05 -0.32
CA THR A 539 58.03 8.08 -0.57
C THR A 539 59.00 8.29 0.58
N ASP A 540 58.57 8.01 1.81
CA ASP A 540 59.42 8.06 3.00
C ASP A 540 59.80 6.67 3.40
N ARG A 541 61.06 6.43 3.48
CA ARG A 541 61.77 5.16 3.68
C ARG A 541 61.43 4.37 4.95
N GLN A 542 60.46 4.82 5.73
CA GLN A 542 59.95 4.09 6.88
C GLN A 542 58.41 4.00 6.81
N PRO A 543 57.83 2.78 6.84
CA PRO A 543 56.39 2.61 7.01
C PRO A 543 55.97 3.31 8.31
N GLU A 544 54.78 3.94 8.26
CA GLU A 544 54.23 4.61 9.45
C GLU A 544 54.15 3.65 10.64
N SER A 545 54.33 4.18 11.85
CA SER A 545 54.47 3.37 13.08
C SER A 545 53.29 2.44 13.38
N TRP A 546 52.15 2.65 12.73
CA TRP A 546 50.94 1.88 12.88
C TRP A 546 50.67 0.84 11.75
N SER A 547 51.49 0.86 10.68
CA SER A 547 51.37 -0.09 9.58
C SER A 547 51.82 -1.49 9.97
N ILE A 548 51.04 -2.52 9.63
CA ILE A 548 51.42 -3.94 9.84
C ILE A 548 52.72 -4.24 9.12
N CYS A 549 52.96 -3.66 7.96
CA CYS A 549 54.16 -3.90 7.16
C CYS A 549 55.44 -3.38 7.79
N ARG A 550 55.40 -2.50 8.79
CA ARG A 550 56.55 -2.03 9.52
C ARG A 550 57.22 -3.12 10.34
N TRP A 551 56.40 -4.02 10.88
CA TRP A 551 56.87 -5.08 11.78
C TRP A 551 57.58 -6.23 11.06
N THR A 552 57.53 -6.27 9.74
CA THR A 552 58.04 -7.35 8.91
C THR A 552 59.41 -7.09 8.29
N THR A 553 59.94 -5.88 8.43
CA THR A 553 61.28 -5.51 7.96
C THR A 553 62.38 -5.84 8.96
N GLY A 554 62.12 -6.64 10.01
CA GLY A 554 63.12 -7.22 10.87
C GLY A 554 64.03 -8.19 10.10
N VAL A 555 65.27 -8.23 10.49
CA VAL A 555 66.45 -8.84 9.88
C VAL A 555 66.30 -10.28 9.35
N ASN A 556 65.23 -10.95 9.59
CA ASN A 556 64.91 -12.32 9.11
C ASN A 556 63.62 -12.46 8.29
N GLY A 557 63.07 -11.39 7.79
CA GLY A 557 62.27 -11.24 6.57
C GLY A 557 60.93 -11.98 6.40
N LEU A 558 60.54 -12.88 7.26
CA LEU A 558 59.35 -13.71 7.07
C LEU A 558 58.64 -13.90 8.41
N ASP A 559 58.03 -12.81 8.93
CA ASP A 559 57.09 -12.99 9.99
C ASP A 559 55.81 -13.68 9.45
N PHE A 560 55.46 -14.78 10.03
CA PHE A 560 54.28 -15.61 9.77
C PHE A 560 52.97 -14.82 9.70
N TYR A 561 52.91 -13.67 10.32
CA TYR A 561 51.75 -12.80 10.43
C TYR A 561 51.42 -12.03 9.15
N ASN A 562 52.34 -11.98 8.16
CA ASN A 562 52.16 -11.25 6.92
C ASN A 562 52.01 -12.15 5.69
N GLN A 563 51.84 -13.43 5.92
CA GLN A 563 51.52 -14.38 4.89
C GLN A 563 50.03 -14.63 4.82
N SER A 564 49.47 -14.66 3.60
CA SER A 564 48.06 -15.03 3.37
C SER A 564 47.86 -16.46 3.85
N TYR A 565 46.86 -16.62 4.71
CA TYR A 565 46.47 -17.93 5.25
C TYR A 565 46.00 -18.90 4.16
N VAL A 566 45.59 -18.36 3.01
CA VAL A 566 45.01 -19.13 1.90
C VAL A 566 46.09 -19.73 1.00
N ASN A 567 47.12 -18.98 0.72
CA ASN A 567 48.11 -19.36 -0.30
C ASN A 567 49.58 -19.21 0.18
N GLY A 568 49.83 -18.82 1.44
CA GLY A 568 51.16 -18.67 2.01
C GLY A 568 51.99 -17.52 1.39
N THR A 569 51.40 -16.69 0.52
CA THR A 569 52.10 -15.55 -0.09
C THR A 569 52.16 -14.36 0.87
N GLN A 570 53.22 -13.56 0.74
CA GLN A 570 53.33 -12.30 1.45
C GLN A 570 52.20 -11.35 1.03
N ILE A 571 51.58 -10.69 2.00
CA ILE A 571 50.47 -9.75 1.76
C ILE A 571 51.01 -8.36 1.47
N CYS A 572 51.97 -7.89 2.28
CA CYS A 572 52.53 -6.56 2.16
C CYS A 572 53.16 -6.34 0.79
N TYR A 573 52.78 -5.20 0.16
CA TYR A 573 53.31 -4.76 -1.13
C TYR A 573 53.02 -5.71 -2.31
N THR A 574 52.04 -6.58 -2.19
CA THR A 574 51.68 -7.54 -3.25
C THR A 574 50.22 -7.41 -3.67
N THR A 575 49.84 -8.07 -4.78
CA THR A 575 48.47 -8.17 -5.24
C THR A 575 47.53 -8.89 -4.29
N GLU A 576 48.08 -9.65 -3.35
CA GLU A 576 47.28 -10.29 -2.31
C GLU A 576 46.63 -9.25 -1.40
N ALA A 577 47.30 -8.10 -1.14
CA ALA A 577 46.71 -6.98 -0.40
C ALA A 577 45.43 -6.48 -1.04
N LEU A 578 45.32 -6.49 -2.38
CA LEU A 578 44.11 -6.13 -3.10
C LEU A 578 42.92 -7.04 -2.73
N ARG A 579 43.15 -8.34 -2.60
CA ARG A 579 42.12 -9.31 -2.20
C ARG A 579 41.62 -9.09 -0.78
N PHE A 580 42.54 -8.76 0.14
CA PHE A 580 42.19 -8.34 1.51
C PHE A 580 41.36 -7.04 1.48
N ALA A 581 41.70 -6.08 0.65
CA ALA A 581 40.99 -4.83 0.51
C ALA A 581 39.60 -5.03 -0.11
N GLN A 582 39.46 -5.92 -1.11
CA GLN A 582 38.17 -6.30 -1.71
C GLN A 582 37.26 -7.00 -0.68
N ALA A 583 37.79 -7.93 0.09
CA ALA A 583 37.04 -8.55 1.17
C ALA A 583 36.65 -7.54 2.25
N GLY A 584 37.53 -6.56 2.57
CA GLY A 584 37.20 -5.46 3.45
C GLY A 584 36.11 -4.55 2.95
N TYR A 585 36.10 -4.26 1.66
CA TYR A 585 35.01 -3.54 1.02
C TYR A 585 33.67 -4.26 1.20
N LEU A 586 33.62 -5.57 0.93
CA LEU A 586 32.44 -6.41 1.12
C LEU A 586 31.93 -6.36 2.56
N VAL A 587 32.81 -6.63 3.55
CA VAL A 587 32.42 -6.64 4.96
C VAL A 587 31.95 -5.26 5.43
N SER A 588 32.59 -4.19 4.95
CA SER A 588 32.21 -2.83 5.29
C SER A 588 30.80 -2.48 4.78
N ILE A 589 30.47 -2.86 3.54
CA ILE A 589 29.12 -2.64 3.01
C ILE A 589 28.09 -3.33 3.88
N VAL A 590 28.27 -4.61 4.18
CA VAL A 590 27.31 -5.37 5.00
C VAL A 590 27.15 -4.78 6.39
N CYS A 591 28.22 -4.37 7.03
CA CYS A 591 28.13 -3.68 8.33
C CYS A 591 27.33 -2.36 8.26
N VAL A 592 27.44 -1.64 7.17
CA VAL A 592 26.68 -0.38 6.96
C VAL A 592 25.25 -0.66 6.54
N GLN A 593 24.98 -1.74 5.83
CA GLN A 593 23.64 -2.22 5.50
C GLN A 593 22.81 -2.54 6.75
N TRP A 594 23.43 -2.96 7.86
CA TRP A 594 22.70 -3.07 9.14
C TRP A 594 22.07 -1.75 9.57
N SER A 595 22.80 -0.63 9.40
CA SER A 595 22.20 0.68 9.69
C SER A 595 21.09 1.03 8.73
N ASP A 596 21.23 0.69 7.45
CA ASP A 596 20.22 0.96 6.43
C ASP A 596 18.93 0.18 6.69
N LEU A 597 19.02 -1.10 7.03
CA LEU A 597 17.87 -1.87 7.48
C LEU A 597 17.18 -1.21 8.67
N MET A 598 17.93 -0.80 9.67
CA MET A 598 17.38 -0.14 10.86
C MET A 598 16.70 1.20 10.54
N ILE A 599 17.28 2.02 9.67
CA ILE A 599 16.71 3.31 9.30
C ILE A 599 15.49 3.17 8.38
N CYS A 600 15.50 2.22 7.46
CA CYS A 600 14.37 1.95 6.56
C CYS A 600 13.18 1.32 7.27
N LYS A 601 13.38 0.67 8.43
CA LYS A 601 12.33 0.04 9.24
C LYS A 601 11.21 1.00 9.62
N THR A 602 11.50 2.25 9.92
CA THR A 602 10.54 3.24 10.39
C THR A 602 10.57 4.50 9.54
N ARG A 603 9.39 5.08 9.30
CA ARG A 603 9.24 6.33 8.56
C ARG A 603 9.49 7.56 9.45
N ALA A 604 8.73 7.70 10.52
CA ALA A 604 8.73 8.87 11.39
C ALA A 604 9.10 8.53 12.84
N LEU A 605 8.85 7.31 13.29
CA LEU A 605 9.18 6.88 14.63
C LEU A 605 10.67 6.59 14.75
N SER A 606 11.23 6.83 15.96
CA SER A 606 12.56 6.40 16.30
C SER A 606 12.62 4.87 16.46
N ILE A 607 13.76 4.28 16.20
CA ILE A 607 13.97 2.84 16.47
C ILE A 607 13.70 2.51 17.94
N SER A 608 14.07 3.41 18.86
CA SER A 608 13.77 3.24 20.28
C SER A 608 12.29 3.24 20.63
N GLN A 609 11.45 3.87 19.80
CA GLN A 609 9.98 3.92 19.98
C GLN A 609 9.28 2.70 19.40
N GLN A 610 9.69 2.23 18.24
CA GLN A 610 9.09 1.06 17.58
C GLN A 610 9.72 -0.26 18.02
N GLY A 611 11.01 -0.23 18.39
CA GLY A 611 11.77 -1.40 18.79
C GLY A 611 12.10 -2.35 17.63
N MET A 612 12.80 -3.43 17.95
CA MET A 612 13.17 -4.50 17.02
C MET A 612 12.22 -5.71 17.15
N VAL A 613 10.92 -5.45 17.01
CA VAL A 613 9.86 -6.47 17.22
C VAL A 613 9.75 -7.44 16.03
N ASN A 614 10.18 -7.03 14.84
CA ASN A 614 10.14 -7.87 13.65
C ASN A 614 11.23 -8.95 13.72
N ASN A 615 10.83 -10.17 14.07
CA ASN A 615 11.75 -11.31 14.18
C ASN A 615 12.40 -11.68 12.84
N ASN A 616 11.72 -11.47 11.72
CA ASN A 616 12.27 -11.76 10.40
C ASN A 616 13.41 -10.79 10.06
N ALA A 617 13.28 -9.52 10.46
CA ALA A 617 14.36 -8.54 10.29
C ALA A 617 15.56 -8.84 11.20
N ASN A 618 15.33 -9.29 12.43
CA ASN A 618 16.39 -9.73 13.32
C ASN A 618 17.12 -10.98 12.80
N PHE A 619 16.36 -11.93 12.24
CA PHE A 619 16.94 -13.09 11.57
C PHE A 619 17.75 -12.69 10.33
N ALA A 620 17.26 -11.73 9.54
CA ALA A 620 17.97 -11.23 8.37
C ALA A 620 19.33 -10.64 8.74
N LEU A 621 19.43 -9.79 9.78
CA LEU A 621 20.68 -9.25 10.29
C LEU A 621 21.67 -10.34 10.70
N PHE A 622 21.18 -11.36 11.39
CA PHE A 622 22.03 -12.49 11.79
C PHE A 622 22.49 -13.29 10.58
N PHE A 623 21.58 -13.57 9.64
CA PHE A 623 21.84 -14.36 8.44
C PHE A 623 22.90 -13.70 7.54
N GLU A 624 22.74 -12.41 7.21
CA GLU A 624 23.71 -11.69 6.38
C GLU A 624 25.09 -11.62 7.03
N THR A 625 25.14 -11.41 8.35
CA THR A 625 26.40 -11.41 9.11
C THR A 625 27.08 -12.77 9.07
N ALA A 626 26.31 -13.84 9.32
CA ALA A 626 26.81 -15.20 9.29
C ALA A 626 27.30 -15.59 7.89
N LEU A 627 26.57 -15.20 6.85
CA LEU A 627 26.94 -15.46 5.46
C LEU A 627 28.27 -14.81 5.09
N VAL A 628 28.42 -13.51 5.38
CA VAL A 628 29.67 -12.77 5.09
C VAL A 628 30.83 -13.33 5.89
N ALA A 629 30.61 -13.65 7.17
CA ALA A 629 31.65 -14.33 7.97
C ALA A 629 32.04 -15.67 7.33
N MET A 630 31.10 -16.47 6.87
CA MET A 630 31.37 -17.74 6.17
C MET A 630 32.16 -17.50 4.88
N LEU A 631 31.79 -16.51 4.06
CA LEU A 631 32.47 -16.20 2.80
C LEU A 631 33.91 -15.71 3.00
N CYS A 632 34.19 -14.97 4.08
CA CYS A 632 35.50 -14.38 4.31
C CYS A 632 36.44 -15.29 5.17
N TYR A 633 35.89 -16.04 6.13
CA TYR A 633 36.73 -16.76 7.12
C TYR A 633 36.84 -18.27 6.86
N ILE A 634 36.08 -18.84 5.90
CA ILE A 634 36.30 -20.25 5.49
C ILE A 634 37.27 -20.26 4.30
N PRO A 635 38.52 -20.77 4.47
CA PRO A 635 39.51 -20.71 3.41
C PRO A 635 39.12 -21.39 2.10
N GLN A 636 38.39 -22.50 2.18
CA GLN A 636 37.93 -23.26 1.01
C GLN A 636 36.97 -22.44 0.12
N LEU A 637 36.17 -21.56 0.71
CA LEU A 637 35.29 -20.64 -0.02
C LEU A 637 36.05 -19.40 -0.49
N GLY A 638 37.03 -18.93 0.30
CA GLY A 638 37.80 -17.75 -0.07
C GLY A 638 38.67 -17.91 -1.32
N ILE A 639 39.10 -19.14 -1.66
CA ILE A 639 39.90 -19.39 -2.85
C ILE A 639 39.13 -19.06 -4.14
N PRO A 640 37.97 -19.69 -4.43
CA PRO A 640 37.21 -19.44 -5.67
C PRO A 640 36.57 -18.06 -5.70
N LEU A 641 36.14 -17.50 -4.55
CA LEU A 641 35.47 -16.22 -4.46
C LEU A 641 36.43 -15.03 -4.44
N GLY A 642 37.71 -15.29 -4.16
CA GLY A 642 38.72 -14.24 -4.01
C GLY A 642 38.65 -13.48 -2.71
N THR A 643 37.91 -13.98 -1.69
CA THR A 643 37.78 -13.37 -0.39
C THR A 643 38.97 -13.75 0.53
N ARG A 644 39.25 -12.93 1.54
CA ARG A 644 40.31 -13.15 2.51
C ARG A 644 39.81 -12.86 3.91
N GLN A 645 40.45 -13.49 4.88
CA GLN A 645 40.23 -13.23 6.29
C GLN A 645 40.76 -11.85 6.69
N ILE A 646 39.85 -10.99 7.16
CA ILE A 646 40.16 -9.59 7.49
C ILE A 646 40.37 -9.45 8.98
N ALA A 647 41.38 -8.68 9.38
CA ALA A 647 41.60 -8.34 10.78
C ALA A 647 40.45 -7.44 11.29
N PHE A 648 40.05 -7.65 12.54
CA PHE A 648 38.99 -6.88 13.18
C PHE A 648 39.15 -5.35 13.07
N PRO A 649 40.34 -4.75 13.34
CA PRO A 649 40.51 -3.31 13.20
C PRO A 649 40.31 -2.77 11.78
N HIS A 650 40.57 -3.58 10.76
CA HIS A 650 40.46 -3.16 9.35
C HIS A 650 39.04 -2.83 8.95
N PHE A 651 38.05 -3.52 9.45
CA PHE A 651 36.65 -3.22 9.13
C PHE A 651 35.89 -2.52 10.25
N ALA A 652 36.22 -2.83 11.53
CA ALA A 652 35.48 -2.32 12.66
C ALA A 652 35.56 -0.79 12.78
N VAL A 653 36.75 -0.24 12.69
CA VAL A 653 36.97 1.22 12.83
C VAL A 653 36.21 2.00 11.73
N PRO A 654 36.40 1.73 10.42
CA PRO A 654 35.66 2.46 9.40
C PRO A 654 34.19 2.15 9.42
N SER A 655 33.79 0.88 9.41
CA SER A 655 32.40 0.48 9.21
C SER A 655 31.50 0.96 10.34
N PHE A 656 31.89 0.79 11.60
CA PHE A 656 31.10 1.27 12.74
C PHE A 656 31.05 2.79 12.84
N SER A 657 32.08 3.49 12.38
CA SER A 657 32.04 4.95 12.29
C SER A 657 30.99 5.43 11.30
N PHE A 658 30.94 4.86 10.10
CA PHE A 658 29.91 5.19 9.10
C PHE A 658 28.53 4.70 9.51
N PHE A 659 28.40 3.54 10.14
CA PHE A 659 27.18 3.07 10.77
C PHE A 659 26.61 4.13 11.74
N ALA A 660 27.42 4.64 12.64
CA ALA A 660 27.03 5.66 13.60
C ALA A 660 26.61 6.97 12.92
N VAL A 661 27.32 7.38 11.86
CA VAL A 661 27.00 8.59 11.07
C VAL A 661 25.61 8.44 10.41
N ILE A 662 25.32 7.30 9.78
CA ILE A 662 24.01 7.04 9.14
C ILE A 662 22.89 7.06 10.19
N MET A 663 23.10 6.39 11.32
CA MET A 663 22.12 6.35 12.40
C MET A 663 21.84 7.76 12.97
N ALA A 664 22.89 8.54 13.26
CA ALA A 664 22.76 9.90 13.77
C ALA A 664 22.05 10.83 12.77
N TYR A 665 22.47 10.79 11.50
CA TYR A 665 21.84 11.57 10.44
C TYR A 665 20.33 11.30 10.34
N TYR A 666 19.97 10.04 10.33
CA TYR A 666 18.57 9.64 10.14
C TYR A 666 17.70 9.92 11.36
N GLU A 667 18.20 9.71 12.57
CA GLU A 667 17.44 10.08 13.78
C GLU A 667 17.24 11.59 13.88
N LEU A 668 18.23 12.41 13.52
CA LEU A 668 18.07 13.87 13.41
C LEU A 668 16.99 14.23 12.38
N ARG A 669 17.01 13.62 11.21
CA ARG A 669 15.98 13.80 10.18
C ARG A 669 14.59 13.44 10.70
N LYS A 670 14.42 12.33 11.42
CA LYS A 670 13.15 11.92 12.04
C LYS A 670 12.64 12.92 13.08
N ILE A 671 13.52 13.53 13.87
CA ILE A 671 13.14 14.58 14.81
C ILE A 671 12.51 15.78 14.07
N PHE A 672 13.10 16.21 12.96
CA PHE A 672 12.55 17.29 12.15
C PHE A 672 11.22 16.91 11.52
N LEU A 673 11.09 15.65 11.03
CA LEU A 673 9.83 15.12 10.50
C LEU A 673 8.71 15.15 11.54
N ARG A 674 8.95 14.59 12.72
CA ARG A 674 7.96 14.59 13.82
C ARG A 674 7.52 16.00 14.23
N ARG A 675 8.47 16.94 14.28
CA ARG A 675 8.14 18.35 14.54
C ARG A 675 7.26 18.96 13.45
N GLY A 676 7.51 18.64 12.18
CA GLY A 676 6.72 19.09 11.03
C GLY A 676 5.30 18.53 11.05
N ILE A 677 5.14 17.23 11.31
CA ILE A 677 3.84 16.56 11.40
C ILE A 677 2.99 17.10 12.53
N ARG A 678 3.58 17.31 13.74
CA ARG A 678 2.86 17.90 14.88
C ARG A 678 2.34 19.30 14.62
N LYS A 679 3.09 20.12 13.88
CA LYS A 679 2.65 21.48 13.51
C LYS A 679 1.47 21.45 12.53
N SER A 680 1.44 20.49 11.61
CA SER A 680 0.34 20.31 10.66
C SER A 680 -0.97 19.90 11.36
N LYS A 681 -0.92 18.98 12.32
CA LYS A 681 -2.10 18.55 13.11
C LYS A 681 -2.73 19.67 13.96
N ARG A 682 -1.99 20.73 14.31
CA ARG A 682 -2.49 21.87 15.10
C ARG A 682 -3.26 22.93 14.29
N GLY A 683 -3.81 22.56 13.13
CA GLY A 683 -4.68 23.45 12.34
C GLY A 683 -3.95 24.54 11.55
N ARG A 684 -2.62 24.56 11.54
CA ARG A 684 -1.83 25.43 10.66
C ARG A 684 -1.50 24.67 9.37
N ALA A 685 -2.54 24.28 8.64
CA ALA A 685 -2.46 23.48 7.41
C ALA A 685 -1.60 24.11 6.28
N SER A 686 -1.27 25.40 6.37
CA SER A 686 -0.44 26.08 5.37
C SER A 686 1.06 25.86 5.53
N TYR A 687 1.53 25.29 6.64
CA TYR A 687 2.95 25.12 6.91
C TYR A 687 3.33 23.65 7.11
N VAL A 688 3.24 22.86 6.04
CA VAL A 688 3.96 21.58 5.98
C VAL A 688 5.44 21.94 5.87
N GLY A 689 6.22 21.64 6.91
CA GLY A 689 7.66 21.97 6.93
C GLY A 689 8.38 21.41 5.70
N TRP A 690 9.41 22.12 5.21
CA TRP A 690 10.19 21.74 4.02
C TRP A 690 10.65 20.26 4.06
N VAL A 691 11.06 19.77 5.21
CA VAL A 691 11.50 18.37 5.41
C VAL A 691 10.36 17.39 5.13
N VAL A 692 9.13 17.68 5.61
CA VAL A 692 7.97 16.81 5.38
C VAL A 692 7.58 16.79 3.90
N ARG A 693 7.64 17.96 3.23
CA ARG A 693 7.33 18.05 1.79
C ARG A 693 8.34 17.29 0.91
N ASN A 694 9.59 17.20 1.35
CA ASN A 694 10.67 16.60 0.58
C ASN A 694 11.07 15.19 1.09
N THR A 695 10.27 14.57 1.94
CA THR A 695 10.45 13.14 2.22
C THR A 695 9.83 12.30 1.13
N TYR A 696 10.34 11.10 1.00
CA TYR A 696 9.85 10.14 0.01
C TYR A 696 8.59 9.38 0.46
N TYR A 697 8.16 9.58 1.69
CA TYR A 697 6.90 9.05 2.23
C TYR A 697 5.75 10.02 2.05
#